data_0b217451cae1cf0d2f9c7e84346aca0b
#
_entry.id   0b217451cae1cf0d2f9c7e84346aca0b
#
_cell.length_a   1.000
_cell.length_b   1.000
_cell.length_c   1.000
_cell.angle_alpha   90.00
_cell.angle_beta   90.00
_cell.angle_gamma   90.00
#
_symmetry.space_group_name_H-M   'P 1'
#
loop_
_entity.id
_entity.type
_entity.pdbx_description
1 polymer ?
#
loop_
_entity_poly.entity_id
_entity_poly.type
_entity_poly.pdbx_seq_one_letter_code
_entity_poly.pdbx_strand_id
1 'polypeptide(L)'
;MKKWYEGIYRRQLTDMHINDTDELFLSKFCADEYYDCLVRAKIQSPMIYLQSHTGLCNYPTETARTHRHFLSGENELKRLIDKCKSGGMKVVGYYSLIFNNCAIEAHPEWEMKYPDGTTWRDHGQRYGLCCPNNSDYREFVKVQIDELAREFKNIDGLFYDMPYWEVACHCDSCRERFFKETGMELPQKLDWSDPVWRKFARARQDWMVDFVRFVKNYTAKVMPWVTVEFNYAAVIGCDWLGGSTEGINAESEFTGGDLYGDLYSHSFACKYYYGVTKNQPFEYMTCRCDRTLREHTITKPQGKLECEILLTAAHHGASLIIDAIDPIGTLDSRVYDRVGAAFERQIPYEPYMDKGDMYAEVVVYFDSRTMFSEDGGDRYNKTCAIGAVRRLVERHIPASVVSNGSLDDLSKYQMVIAPSLRDFENDEPLKLIDYVKRGGTLYLSGASDSRLMNAFFDARVVGKTYGDTKRAPVQQGARVYISPNAGAEDIFGEFNSRYPLPLTYYLPLVEGMTGDIKATVALPYAEPDDNAHFASIHSCPPWKCTEFPAYVVRNFGQGRVIWCAAELEYDDRRAFGDIFGGIVLSHITKKYDVTAGPSIELVVFESEGESLISLCDLTYDEYKRSLDIPIKVKCQRPSAVRDCLDGSPIPFDHDGKTLSFTVPMADFKMLRIEY
;
A
#
# COMPACT_ATOMS: atom_id res chain seq x y z
N MET A 1 -19.52 -9.98 21.04
CA MET A 1 -18.40 -9.74 21.99
C MET A 1 -17.36 -8.98 21.22
N LYS A 2 -16.84 -7.86 21.75
CA LYS A 2 -15.82 -7.04 21.07
C LYS A 2 -14.56 -7.89 20.84
N LYS A 3 -14.00 -7.84 19.63
CA LYS A 3 -12.75 -8.53 19.29
C LYS A 3 -11.58 -7.84 19.98
N TRP A 4 -10.48 -8.54 20.25
CA TRP A 4 -9.37 -7.97 21.03
C TRP A 4 -8.72 -6.75 20.34
N TYR A 5 -8.70 -6.72 19.02
CA TYR A 5 -8.08 -5.64 18.24
C TYR A 5 -8.95 -4.39 18.08
N GLU A 6 -10.26 -4.47 18.34
CA GLU A 6 -11.16 -3.34 18.26
C GLU A 6 -10.86 -2.31 19.36
N GLY A 7 -10.45 -1.10 18.96
CA GLY A 7 -10.01 -0.04 19.85
C GLY A 7 -8.56 -0.18 20.33
N ILE A 8 -7.77 -1.05 19.70
CA ILE A 8 -6.33 -1.23 19.97
C ILE A 8 -5.53 -0.62 18.84
N TYR A 9 -5.15 0.63 18.98
CA TYR A 9 -4.55 1.45 17.92
C TYR A 9 -3.04 1.64 18.05
N ARG A 10 -2.45 1.48 19.27
CA ARG A 10 -1.03 1.68 19.53
C ARG A 10 -0.33 0.34 19.66
N ARG A 11 0.34 -0.05 18.56
CA ARG A 11 0.99 -1.36 18.44
C ARG A 11 2.50 -1.19 18.25
N GLN A 12 3.25 -2.22 18.58
CA GLN A 12 4.71 -2.18 18.49
C GLN A 12 5.27 -3.56 18.18
N LEU A 13 6.30 -3.61 17.33
CA LEU A 13 7.15 -4.75 17.06
C LEU A 13 8.60 -4.36 17.36
N THR A 14 9.32 -5.18 18.11
CA THR A 14 10.79 -5.08 18.20
C THR A 14 11.39 -6.16 17.33
N ASP A 15 12.02 -5.77 16.21
CA ASP A 15 12.71 -6.70 15.33
C ASP A 15 13.84 -7.40 16.09
N MET A 16 13.80 -8.74 16.10
CA MET A 16 14.69 -9.58 16.89
C MET A 16 15.22 -10.77 16.07
N HIS A 17 15.68 -10.52 14.84
CA HIS A 17 16.33 -11.53 14.00
C HIS A 17 17.79 -11.78 14.40
N ILE A 18 18.02 -12.03 15.68
CA ILE A 18 19.36 -12.24 16.24
C ILE A 18 19.69 -13.73 16.23
N ASN A 19 20.88 -14.09 15.69
CA ASN A 19 21.37 -15.46 15.74
C ASN A 19 22.09 -15.75 17.08
N ASP A 20 22.56 -16.97 17.27
CA ASP A 20 23.25 -17.41 18.48
C ASP A 20 24.72 -17.79 18.24
N THR A 21 25.36 -17.24 17.20
CA THR A 21 26.77 -17.52 16.86
C THR A 21 27.76 -16.89 17.85
N ASP A 22 27.34 -15.89 18.61
CA ASP A 22 28.12 -15.24 19.65
C ASP A 22 27.38 -15.36 21.00
N GLU A 23 28.12 -15.61 22.07
CA GLU A 23 27.58 -15.74 23.44
C GLU A 23 27.01 -14.41 24.00
N LEU A 24 27.44 -13.27 23.42
CA LEU A 24 26.93 -11.95 23.80
C LEU A 24 25.51 -11.69 23.26
N PHE A 25 25.10 -12.38 22.18
CA PHE A 25 23.82 -12.13 21.53
C PHE A 25 22.67 -12.49 22.46
N LEU A 26 21.78 -11.52 22.67
CA LEU A 26 20.63 -11.54 23.61
C LEU A 26 21.02 -11.83 25.08
N SER A 27 22.32 -11.79 25.44
CA SER A 27 22.80 -12.13 26.78
C SER A 27 22.27 -11.18 27.88
N LYS A 28 21.78 -10.00 27.49
CA LYS A 28 21.17 -9.02 28.40
C LYS A 28 19.66 -8.86 28.18
N PHE A 29 19.03 -9.79 27.47
CA PHE A 29 17.57 -9.76 27.32
C PHE A 29 16.91 -9.82 28.70
N CYS A 30 16.06 -8.85 28.99
CA CYS A 30 15.40 -8.73 30.29
C CYS A 30 13.92 -8.37 30.11
N ALA A 31 13.04 -9.24 30.56
CA ALA A 31 11.60 -9.06 30.46
C ALA A 31 11.09 -7.78 31.17
N ASP A 32 11.72 -7.40 32.29
CA ASP A 32 11.32 -6.21 33.03
C ASP A 32 11.64 -4.93 32.25
N GLU A 33 12.86 -4.81 31.75
CA GLU A 33 13.30 -3.65 30.96
C GLU A 33 12.52 -3.52 29.65
N TYR A 34 12.25 -4.66 28.98
CA TYR A 34 11.46 -4.68 27.78
C TYR A 34 10.02 -4.18 28.06
N TYR A 35 9.38 -4.73 29.07
CA TYR A 35 8.04 -4.31 29.47
C TYR A 35 7.98 -2.83 29.84
N ASP A 36 8.95 -2.32 30.61
CA ASP A 36 9.05 -0.91 30.97
C ASP A 36 9.15 0.00 29.75
N CYS A 37 9.88 -0.40 28.71
CA CYS A 37 9.93 0.28 27.42
C CYS A 37 8.56 0.33 26.74
N LEU A 38 7.83 -0.79 26.70
CA LEU A 38 6.48 -0.83 26.14
C LEU A 38 5.51 0.12 26.88
N VAL A 39 5.61 0.18 28.22
CA VAL A 39 4.79 1.11 29.03
C VAL A 39 5.15 2.57 28.73
N ARG A 40 6.44 2.91 28.63
CA ARG A 40 6.92 4.25 28.22
C ARG A 40 6.35 4.67 26.88
N ALA A 41 6.35 3.76 25.90
CA ALA A 41 5.80 3.99 24.58
C ALA A 41 4.26 3.96 24.53
N LYS A 42 3.56 3.74 25.65
CA LYS A 42 2.09 3.67 25.74
C LYS A 42 1.47 2.59 24.84
N ILE A 43 2.17 1.48 24.65
CA ILE A 43 1.75 0.39 23.78
C ILE A 43 0.54 -0.34 24.37
N GLN A 44 -0.44 -0.63 23.51
CA GLN A 44 -1.60 -1.44 23.82
C GLN A 44 -1.43 -2.90 23.37
N SER A 45 -0.69 -3.11 22.27
CA SER A 45 -0.45 -4.46 21.73
C SER A 45 0.99 -4.60 21.23
N PRO A 46 1.88 -5.26 22.00
CA PRO A 46 3.18 -5.66 21.50
C PRO A 46 3.07 -6.93 20.67
N MET A 47 3.88 -6.99 19.60
CA MET A 47 4.17 -8.20 18.82
C MET A 47 5.51 -8.77 19.29
N ILE A 48 5.51 -9.98 19.83
CA ILE A 48 6.67 -10.58 20.50
C ILE A 48 7.20 -11.76 19.69
N TYR A 49 8.50 -11.76 19.43
CA TYR A 49 9.20 -12.77 18.62
C TYR A 49 9.24 -14.12 19.33
N LEU A 50 8.38 -15.07 18.93
CA LEU A 50 8.45 -16.46 19.35
C LEU A 50 9.54 -17.19 18.57
N GLN A 51 9.62 -16.95 17.26
CA GLN A 51 10.62 -17.55 16.37
C GLN A 51 11.00 -16.54 15.27
N SER A 52 12.29 -16.43 14.94
CA SER A 52 12.83 -15.46 13.99
C SER A 52 13.21 -16.07 12.64
N HIS A 53 13.65 -15.25 11.68
CA HIS A 53 14.16 -15.71 10.37
C HIS A 53 15.37 -16.64 10.48
N THR A 54 16.10 -16.60 11.59
CA THR A 54 17.19 -17.55 11.85
C THR A 54 16.68 -18.99 12.11
N GLY A 55 15.39 -19.14 12.37
CA GLY A 55 14.76 -20.39 12.79
C GLY A 55 14.94 -20.69 14.27
N LEU A 56 15.62 -19.81 15.02
CA LEU A 56 15.78 -19.94 16.46
C LEU A 56 14.51 -19.49 17.18
N CYS A 57 14.08 -20.31 18.12
CA CYS A 57 12.99 -19.97 19.03
C CYS A 57 13.53 -19.24 20.27
N ASN A 58 12.85 -18.18 20.70
CA ASN A 58 13.20 -17.40 21.88
C ASN A 58 12.55 -17.95 23.17
N TYR A 59 12.24 -19.21 23.18
CA TYR A 59 11.73 -19.99 24.31
C TYR A 59 12.29 -21.42 24.23
N PRO A 60 12.31 -22.19 25.33
CA PRO A 60 12.70 -23.60 25.32
C PRO A 60 11.70 -24.39 24.44
N THR A 61 12.14 -24.78 23.23
CA THR A 61 11.34 -25.56 22.28
C THR A 61 11.76 -27.03 22.28
N GLU A 62 10.80 -27.92 22.06
CA GLU A 62 11.04 -29.36 21.88
C GLU A 62 11.07 -29.76 20.40
N THR A 63 10.65 -28.86 19.50
CA THR A 63 10.38 -29.19 18.09
C THR A 63 11.29 -28.48 17.10
N ALA A 64 12.08 -27.52 17.59
CA ALA A 64 13.05 -26.75 16.79
C ALA A 64 14.34 -26.51 17.60
N ARG A 65 15.08 -25.47 17.23
CA ARG A 65 16.29 -25.05 17.95
C ARG A 65 16.01 -23.82 18.81
N THR A 66 16.30 -23.92 20.09
CA THR A 66 16.24 -22.78 21.02
C THR A 66 17.48 -21.90 20.87
N HIS A 67 17.31 -20.57 20.84
CA HIS A 67 18.42 -19.64 20.96
C HIS A 67 19.14 -19.88 22.31
N ARG A 68 20.50 -19.96 22.29
CA ARG A 68 21.30 -20.39 23.46
C ARG A 68 20.98 -19.63 24.76
N HIS A 69 20.61 -18.33 24.64
CA HIS A 69 20.28 -17.52 25.80
C HIS A 69 18.97 -17.95 26.50
N PHE A 70 18.08 -18.62 25.77
CA PHE A 70 16.80 -19.12 26.31
C PHE A 70 16.82 -20.60 26.66
N LEU A 71 17.99 -21.28 26.60
CA LEU A 71 18.13 -22.70 26.93
C LEU A 71 18.05 -23.01 28.42
N SER A 72 18.42 -22.06 29.29
CA SER A 72 18.52 -22.26 30.73
C SER A 72 17.99 -21.06 31.52
N GLY A 73 17.49 -21.31 32.72
CA GLY A 73 16.94 -20.30 33.61
C GLY A 73 15.43 -20.16 33.51
N GLU A 74 14.91 -19.05 33.99
CA GLU A 74 13.51 -18.69 33.80
C GLU A 74 13.24 -18.39 32.32
N ASN A 75 12.06 -18.75 31.84
CA ASN A 75 11.64 -18.42 30.47
C ASN A 75 11.29 -16.93 30.40
N GLU A 76 12.35 -16.09 30.15
CA GLU A 76 12.23 -14.62 30.08
C GLU A 76 11.20 -14.15 29.04
N LEU A 77 11.06 -14.84 27.92
CA LEU A 77 10.05 -14.50 26.93
C LEU A 77 8.62 -14.72 27.47
N LYS A 78 8.38 -15.85 28.12
CA LYS A 78 7.08 -16.12 28.73
C LYS A 78 6.78 -15.14 29.86
N ARG A 79 7.79 -14.81 30.66
CA ARG A 79 7.71 -13.78 31.71
C ARG A 79 7.35 -12.41 31.13
N LEU A 80 7.93 -12.02 29.96
CA LEU A 80 7.55 -10.80 29.26
C LEU A 80 6.08 -10.83 28.82
N ILE A 81 5.63 -11.94 28.20
CA ILE A 81 4.24 -12.12 27.78
C ILE A 81 3.29 -12.00 28.98
N ASP A 82 3.61 -12.70 30.08
CA ASP A 82 2.77 -12.68 31.29
C ASP A 82 2.70 -11.28 31.93
N LYS A 83 3.80 -10.52 31.90
CA LYS A 83 3.81 -9.11 32.35
C LYS A 83 2.93 -8.23 31.45
N CYS A 84 3.06 -8.35 30.14
CA CYS A 84 2.22 -7.63 29.19
C CYS A 84 0.73 -7.94 29.40
N LYS A 85 0.38 -9.22 29.56
CA LYS A 85 -1.00 -9.64 29.84
C LYS A 85 -1.51 -9.11 31.18
N SER A 86 -0.70 -9.17 32.24
CA SER A 86 -1.04 -8.65 33.58
C SER A 86 -1.19 -7.13 33.55
N GLY A 87 -0.44 -6.43 32.71
CA GLY A 87 -0.55 -4.98 32.45
C GLY A 87 -1.71 -4.60 31.53
N GLY A 88 -2.55 -5.56 31.11
CA GLY A 88 -3.72 -5.32 30.26
C GLY A 88 -3.44 -5.23 28.75
N MET A 89 -2.21 -5.45 28.33
CA MET A 89 -1.84 -5.43 26.92
C MET A 89 -2.38 -6.66 26.18
N LYS A 90 -2.61 -6.51 24.89
CA LYS A 90 -2.92 -7.60 23.95
C LYS A 90 -1.63 -8.06 23.31
N VAL A 91 -1.35 -9.36 23.35
CA VAL A 91 -0.08 -9.89 22.87
C VAL A 91 -0.26 -10.67 21.58
N VAL A 92 0.50 -10.30 20.56
CA VAL A 92 0.60 -11.02 19.29
C VAL A 92 1.94 -11.76 19.25
N GLY A 93 1.93 -13.05 18.94
CA GLY A 93 3.15 -13.83 18.74
C GLY A 93 3.64 -13.71 17.29
N TYR A 94 4.90 -13.37 17.10
CA TYR A 94 5.54 -13.32 15.79
C TYR A 94 6.16 -14.67 15.44
N TYR A 95 5.91 -15.16 14.23
CA TYR A 95 6.48 -16.40 13.71
C TYR A 95 6.88 -16.23 12.24
N SER A 96 8.14 -16.57 11.91
CA SER A 96 8.65 -16.53 10.53
C SER A 96 8.29 -17.81 9.78
N LEU A 97 7.61 -17.70 8.63
CA LEU A 97 7.19 -18.88 7.85
C LEU A 97 8.27 -19.36 6.88
N ILE A 98 8.59 -18.55 5.87
CA ILE A 98 9.45 -19.02 4.76
C ILE A 98 10.93 -18.96 5.13
N PHE A 99 11.35 -17.95 5.87
CA PHE A 99 12.74 -17.79 6.30
C PHE A 99 13.02 -18.64 7.54
N ASN A 100 13.92 -19.62 7.42
CA ASN A 100 14.26 -20.50 8.55
C ASN A 100 15.58 -21.22 8.34
N ASN A 101 16.69 -20.63 8.82
CA ASN A 101 18.02 -21.23 8.70
C ASN A 101 18.11 -22.59 9.40
N CYS A 102 17.59 -22.71 10.63
CA CYS A 102 17.67 -23.95 11.40
C CYS A 102 16.95 -25.10 10.71
N ALA A 103 15.78 -24.85 10.12
CA ALA A 103 15.04 -25.86 9.38
C ALA A 103 15.82 -26.34 8.14
N ILE A 104 16.42 -25.39 7.39
CA ILE A 104 17.21 -25.72 6.19
C ILE A 104 18.54 -26.41 6.53
N GLU A 105 19.18 -26.07 7.66
CA GLU A 105 20.37 -26.77 8.14
C GLU A 105 20.08 -28.23 8.52
N ALA A 106 18.90 -28.48 9.11
CA ALA A 106 18.45 -29.82 9.45
C ALA A 106 17.90 -30.60 8.24
N HIS A 107 17.27 -29.90 7.30
CA HIS A 107 16.53 -30.47 6.17
C HIS A 107 16.81 -29.67 4.89
N PRO A 108 18.00 -29.82 4.26
CA PRO A 108 18.36 -29.10 3.02
C PRO A 108 17.44 -29.37 1.84
N GLU A 109 16.73 -30.50 1.87
CA GLU A 109 15.73 -30.87 0.84
C GLU A 109 14.45 -29.99 0.89
N TRP A 110 14.23 -29.23 1.95
CA TRP A 110 13.12 -28.29 2.04
C TRP A 110 13.42 -26.93 1.39
N GLU A 111 14.70 -26.67 1.05
CA GLU A 111 15.14 -25.36 0.58
C GLU A 111 14.66 -25.06 -0.84
N MET A 112 14.22 -23.82 -1.07
CA MET A 112 13.93 -23.31 -2.40
C MET A 112 15.20 -23.28 -3.26
N LYS A 113 15.07 -23.64 -4.56
CA LYS A 113 16.19 -23.73 -5.49
C LYS A 113 15.94 -22.94 -6.77
N TYR A 114 16.99 -22.36 -7.29
CA TYR A 114 17.02 -21.82 -8.64
C TYR A 114 17.00 -22.95 -9.70
N PRO A 115 16.79 -22.63 -11.00
CA PRO A 115 16.81 -23.63 -12.06
C PRO A 115 18.12 -24.46 -12.16
N ASP A 116 19.25 -23.86 -11.78
CA ASP A 116 20.58 -24.50 -11.78
C ASP A 116 20.86 -25.33 -10.51
N GLY A 117 19.90 -25.39 -9.59
CA GLY A 117 20.00 -26.14 -8.35
C GLY A 117 20.66 -25.38 -7.20
N THR A 118 21.16 -24.16 -7.41
CA THR A 118 21.68 -23.30 -6.36
C THR A 118 20.55 -22.77 -5.48
N THR A 119 20.90 -22.34 -4.27
CA THR A 119 19.96 -21.79 -3.28
C THR A 119 20.14 -20.27 -3.15
N TRP A 120 19.22 -19.61 -2.43
CA TRP A 120 19.32 -18.19 -2.19
C TRP A 120 20.59 -17.81 -1.40
N ARG A 121 21.01 -18.69 -0.46
CA ARG A 121 22.24 -18.50 0.32
C ARG A 121 23.50 -18.62 -0.54
N ASP A 122 23.51 -19.45 -1.58
CA ASP A 122 24.63 -19.56 -2.53
C ASP A 122 24.86 -18.25 -3.31
N HIS A 123 23.85 -17.40 -3.39
CA HIS A 123 23.92 -16.04 -3.94
C HIS A 123 24.23 -14.96 -2.89
N GLY A 124 24.82 -15.33 -1.75
CA GLY A 124 25.28 -14.40 -0.73
C GLY A 124 24.20 -13.84 0.19
N GLN A 125 23.03 -14.45 0.19
CA GLN A 125 21.93 -14.04 1.05
C GLN A 125 22.05 -14.66 2.45
N ARG A 126 21.40 -14.03 3.44
CA ARG A 126 21.57 -14.35 4.85
C ARG A 126 20.73 -15.53 5.31
N TYR A 127 19.55 -15.71 4.72
CA TYR A 127 18.55 -16.65 5.21
C TYR A 127 18.30 -17.81 4.25
N GLY A 128 18.01 -19.01 4.80
CA GLY A 128 17.51 -20.14 4.07
C GLY A 128 16.00 -20.03 3.88
N LEU A 129 15.50 -20.47 2.74
CA LEU A 129 14.11 -20.33 2.33
C LEU A 129 13.42 -21.68 2.23
N CYS A 130 12.48 -21.96 3.12
CA CYS A 130 11.68 -23.19 3.09
C CYS A 130 10.62 -23.11 1.98
N CYS A 131 10.51 -24.19 1.19
CA CYS A 131 9.52 -24.27 0.12
C CYS A 131 8.13 -24.59 0.66
N PRO A 132 7.11 -23.75 0.45
CA PRO A 132 5.74 -23.98 0.92
C PRO A 132 5.03 -25.15 0.22
N ASN A 133 5.60 -25.69 -0.88
CA ASN A 133 5.10 -26.87 -1.58
C ASN A 133 5.67 -28.17 -1.02
N ASN A 134 6.70 -28.13 -0.19
CA ASN A 134 7.27 -29.32 0.42
C ASN A 134 6.34 -29.87 1.52
N SER A 135 5.91 -31.13 1.41
CA SER A 135 4.97 -31.76 2.33
C SER A 135 5.53 -31.90 3.75
N ASP A 136 6.80 -32.24 3.88
CA ASP A 136 7.42 -32.50 5.18
C ASP A 136 7.65 -31.16 5.91
N TYR A 137 7.97 -30.09 5.18
CA TYR A 137 8.01 -28.75 5.74
C TYR A 137 6.62 -28.32 6.25
N ARG A 138 5.54 -28.62 5.52
CA ARG A 138 4.18 -28.35 6.01
C ARG A 138 3.84 -29.11 7.29
N GLU A 139 4.27 -30.36 7.42
CA GLU A 139 4.09 -31.12 8.66
C GLU A 139 4.93 -30.52 9.80
N PHE A 140 6.16 -30.09 9.53
CA PHE A 140 6.96 -29.35 10.52
C PHE A 140 6.25 -28.10 11.03
N VAL A 141 5.67 -27.29 10.13
CA VAL A 141 4.88 -26.11 10.53
C VAL A 141 3.71 -26.47 11.44
N LYS A 142 3.00 -27.59 11.21
CA LYS A 142 1.95 -28.06 12.12
C LYS A 142 2.50 -28.39 13.51
N VAL A 143 3.60 -29.12 13.57
CA VAL A 143 4.25 -29.49 14.83
C VAL A 143 4.65 -28.25 15.63
N GLN A 144 5.16 -27.21 14.92
CA GLN A 144 5.47 -25.92 15.54
C GLN A 144 4.21 -25.24 16.09
N ILE A 145 3.13 -25.21 15.33
CA ILE A 145 1.86 -24.59 15.77
C ILE A 145 1.26 -25.36 16.96
N ASP A 146 1.36 -26.69 17.00
CA ASP A 146 0.94 -27.50 18.15
C ASP A 146 1.73 -27.15 19.41
N GLU A 147 3.03 -26.92 19.27
CA GLU A 147 3.87 -26.47 20.36
C GLU A 147 3.49 -25.07 20.85
N LEU A 148 3.30 -24.10 19.92
CA LEU A 148 2.83 -22.75 20.26
C LEU A 148 1.50 -22.80 21.01
N ALA A 149 0.57 -23.66 20.59
CA ALA A 149 -0.72 -23.85 21.26
C ALA A 149 -0.59 -24.37 22.71
N ARG A 150 0.42 -25.20 22.95
CA ARG A 150 0.71 -25.74 24.30
C ARG A 150 1.37 -24.70 25.18
N GLU A 151 2.36 -23.96 24.66
CA GLU A 151 3.22 -23.05 25.43
C GLU A 151 2.60 -21.67 25.65
N PHE A 152 1.84 -21.13 24.70
CA PHE A 152 1.36 -19.74 24.69
C PHE A 152 -0.17 -19.63 24.66
N LYS A 153 -0.81 -20.15 25.71
CA LYS A 153 -2.29 -20.16 25.84
C LYS A 153 -2.91 -18.77 26.07
N ASN A 154 -2.11 -17.78 26.42
CA ASN A 154 -2.56 -16.46 26.85
C ASN A 154 -2.29 -15.34 25.82
N ILE A 155 -1.74 -15.65 24.63
CA ILE A 155 -1.62 -14.66 23.55
C ILE A 155 -2.95 -14.46 22.83
N ASP A 156 -3.13 -13.29 22.21
CA ASP A 156 -4.38 -12.87 21.55
C ASP A 156 -4.35 -13.08 20.04
N GLY A 157 -3.17 -13.08 19.43
CA GLY A 157 -2.98 -13.27 17.99
C GLY A 157 -1.66 -13.91 17.63
N LEU A 158 -1.55 -14.35 16.37
CA LEU A 158 -0.33 -14.78 15.73
C LEU A 158 -0.14 -14.00 14.43
N PHE A 159 1.04 -13.42 14.29
CA PHE A 159 1.52 -12.80 13.06
C PHE A 159 2.51 -13.73 12.38
N TYR A 160 2.17 -14.15 11.17
CA TYR A 160 3.00 -14.99 10.33
C TYR A 160 3.72 -14.14 9.29
N ASP A 161 5.03 -14.02 9.46
CA ASP A 161 5.86 -13.20 8.60
C ASP A 161 6.41 -13.95 7.40
N MET A 162 6.74 -13.20 6.36
CA MET A 162 7.37 -13.64 5.11
C MET A 162 6.58 -14.71 4.33
N PRO A 163 5.29 -14.54 4.08
CA PRO A 163 4.56 -15.42 3.18
C PRO A 163 4.84 -15.05 1.71
N TYR A 164 6.14 -15.02 1.32
CA TYR A 164 6.61 -14.53 0.03
C TYR A 164 7.51 -15.53 -0.67
N TRP A 165 7.60 -15.38 -1.99
CA TRP A 165 8.59 -16.04 -2.80
C TRP A 165 9.79 -15.11 -3.01
N GLU A 166 10.96 -15.49 -2.53
CA GLU A 166 12.21 -14.77 -2.85
C GLU A 166 12.95 -15.39 -4.05
N VAL A 167 12.47 -16.56 -4.48
CA VAL A 167 13.01 -17.31 -5.61
C VAL A 167 11.86 -17.89 -6.43
N ALA A 168 11.97 -17.89 -7.75
CA ALA A 168 11.11 -18.69 -8.62
C ALA A 168 11.52 -20.18 -8.47
N CYS A 169 10.96 -20.84 -7.46
CA CYS A 169 11.47 -22.10 -6.94
C CYS A 169 11.34 -23.27 -7.91
N HIS A 170 12.46 -23.98 -8.13
CA HIS A 170 12.60 -25.18 -8.99
C HIS A 170 12.96 -26.43 -8.20
N CYS A 171 12.70 -26.48 -6.90
CA CYS A 171 12.86 -27.73 -6.12
C CYS A 171 11.92 -28.83 -6.62
N ASP A 172 12.17 -30.07 -6.20
CA ASP A 172 11.41 -31.24 -6.67
C ASP A 172 9.91 -31.09 -6.36
N SER A 173 9.54 -30.63 -5.16
CA SER A 173 8.14 -30.41 -4.79
C SER A 173 7.41 -29.42 -5.73
N CYS A 174 8.08 -28.34 -6.17
CA CYS A 174 7.51 -27.40 -7.13
C CYS A 174 7.39 -28.02 -8.53
N ARG A 175 8.38 -28.79 -8.97
CA ARG A 175 8.35 -29.50 -10.27
C ARG A 175 7.21 -30.50 -10.31
N GLU A 176 7.10 -31.34 -9.31
CA GLU A 176 6.05 -32.35 -9.18
C GLU A 176 4.65 -31.72 -9.13
N ARG A 177 4.48 -30.67 -8.33
CA ARG A 177 3.21 -29.96 -8.22
C ARG A 177 2.79 -29.33 -9.53
N PHE A 178 3.70 -28.61 -10.20
CA PHE A 178 3.41 -27.98 -11.50
C PHE A 178 3.06 -29.00 -12.56
N PHE A 179 3.83 -30.08 -12.65
CA PHE A 179 3.54 -31.17 -13.59
C PHE A 179 2.19 -31.83 -13.31
N LYS A 180 1.88 -32.10 -12.06
CA LYS A 180 0.59 -32.68 -11.65
C LYS A 180 -0.60 -31.80 -12.02
N GLU A 181 -0.46 -30.48 -11.83
CA GLU A 181 -1.54 -29.52 -12.06
C GLU A 181 -1.70 -29.16 -13.54
N THR A 182 -0.62 -29.20 -14.33
CA THR A 182 -0.62 -28.65 -15.70
C THR A 182 -0.24 -29.65 -16.79
N GLY A 183 0.40 -30.77 -16.46
CA GLY A 183 1.03 -31.70 -17.39
C GLY A 183 2.29 -31.15 -18.06
N MET A 184 2.85 -30.03 -17.58
CA MET A 184 3.98 -29.33 -18.17
C MET A 184 5.18 -29.34 -17.23
N GLU A 185 6.40 -29.31 -17.81
CA GLU A 185 7.62 -29.11 -17.06
C GLU A 185 7.78 -27.62 -16.65
N LEU A 186 8.49 -27.38 -15.53
CA LEU A 186 8.81 -26.02 -15.12
C LEU A 186 9.70 -25.31 -16.16
N PRO A 187 9.37 -24.07 -16.56
CA PRO A 187 10.17 -23.30 -17.50
C PRO A 187 11.53 -22.94 -16.89
N GLN A 188 12.62 -23.17 -17.62
CA GLN A 188 13.98 -22.95 -17.11
C GLN A 188 14.44 -21.49 -17.21
N LYS A 189 13.74 -20.66 -17.96
CA LYS A 189 14.09 -19.25 -18.20
C LYS A 189 12.90 -18.36 -17.91
N LEU A 190 13.21 -17.18 -17.40
CA LEU A 190 12.24 -16.09 -17.27
C LEU A 190 11.97 -15.52 -18.67
N ASP A 191 10.79 -15.79 -19.19
CA ASP A 191 10.36 -15.30 -20.50
C ASP A 191 8.85 -15.02 -20.47
N TRP A 192 8.49 -13.76 -20.36
CA TRP A 192 7.07 -13.34 -20.30
C TRP A 192 6.33 -13.54 -21.63
N SER A 193 7.02 -13.77 -22.73
CA SER A 193 6.39 -14.18 -23.99
C SER A 193 5.98 -15.66 -23.99
N ASP A 194 6.62 -16.50 -23.14
CA ASP A 194 6.30 -17.92 -22.98
C ASP A 194 5.01 -18.11 -22.15
N PRO A 195 3.97 -18.73 -22.71
CA PRO A 195 2.74 -19.03 -21.96
C PRO A 195 2.96 -20.00 -20.79
N VAL A 196 3.99 -20.87 -20.84
CA VAL A 196 4.31 -21.78 -19.74
C VAL A 196 4.89 -21.00 -18.58
N TRP A 197 5.76 -20.02 -18.85
CA TRP A 197 6.28 -19.11 -17.82
C TRP A 197 5.16 -18.32 -17.13
N ARG A 198 4.26 -17.70 -17.90
CA ARG A 198 3.12 -16.96 -17.30
C ARG A 198 2.24 -17.86 -16.44
N LYS A 199 2.01 -19.10 -16.86
CA LYS A 199 1.26 -20.09 -16.09
C LYS A 199 1.96 -20.47 -14.78
N PHE A 200 3.29 -20.63 -14.82
CA PHE A 200 4.09 -20.89 -13.62
C PHE A 200 4.10 -19.70 -12.66
N ALA A 201 4.30 -18.48 -13.18
CA ALA A 201 4.25 -17.26 -12.37
C ALA A 201 2.92 -17.13 -11.61
N ARG A 202 1.80 -17.49 -12.27
CA ARG A 202 0.47 -17.52 -11.64
C ARG A 202 0.32 -18.65 -10.62
N ALA A 203 0.74 -19.87 -10.97
CA ALA A 203 0.65 -21.03 -10.07
C ALA A 203 1.35 -20.75 -8.74
N ARG A 204 2.49 -20.05 -8.75
CA ARG A 204 3.20 -19.66 -7.52
C ARG A 204 2.36 -18.78 -6.60
N GLN A 205 1.58 -17.86 -7.15
CA GLN A 205 0.66 -17.01 -6.38
C GLN A 205 -0.40 -17.87 -5.70
N ASP A 206 -1.05 -18.75 -6.45
CA ASP A 206 -2.07 -19.66 -5.94
C ASP A 206 -1.51 -20.64 -4.88
N TRP A 207 -0.29 -21.11 -5.06
CA TRP A 207 0.39 -21.98 -4.11
C TRP A 207 0.72 -21.29 -2.79
N MET A 208 1.05 -20.01 -2.82
CA MET A 208 1.27 -19.23 -1.59
C MET A 208 -0.05 -19.01 -0.84
N VAL A 209 -1.12 -18.68 -1.57
CA VAL A 209 -2.47 -18.59 -0.97
C VAL A 209 -2.92 -19.91 -0.36
N ASP A 210 -2.67 -21.04 -1.05
CA ASP A 210 -2.94 -22.38 -0.52
C ASP A 210 -2.14 -22.66 0.77
N PHE A 211 -0.88 -22.26 0.80
CA PHE A 211 -0.03 -22.44 1.98
C PHE A 211 -0.50 -21.62 3.18
N VAL A 212 -0.76 -20.32 3.00
CA VAL A 212 -1.22 -19.47 4.12
C VAL A 212 -2.60 -19.90 4.61
N ARG A 213 -3.48 -20.36 3.71
CA ARG A 213 -4.78 -20.94 4.08
C ARG A 213 -4.61 -22.22 4.90
N PHE A 214 -3.67 -23.08 4.53
CA PHE A 214 -3.31 -24.26 5.29
C PHE A 214 -2.85 -23.88 6.71
N VAL A 215 -1.92 -22.93 6.85
CA VAL A 215 -1.41 -22.44 8.15
C VAL A 215 -2.55 -21.88 8.99
N LYS A 216 -3.38 -20.98 8.44
CA LYS A 216 -4.53 -20.39 9.12
C LYS A 216 -5.50 -21.45 9.62
N ASN A 217 -5.90 -22.38 8.75
CA ASN A 217 -6.89 -23.41 9.10
C ASN A 217 -6.36 -24.33 10.20
N TYR A 218 -5.08 -24.67 10.16
CA TYR A 218 -4.48 -25.48 11.21
C TYR A 218 -4.38 -24.70 12.52
N THR A 219 -3.94 -23.45 12.49
CA THR A 219 -3.92 -22.56 13.66
C THR A 219 -5.32 -22.45 14.28
N ALA A 220 -6.33 -22.15 13.47
CA ALA A 220 -7.71 -22.03 13.96
C ALA A 220 -8.25 -23.34 14.60
N LYS A 221 -7.75 -24.50 14.14
CA LYS A 221 -8.12 -25.80 14.72
C LYS A 221 -7.54 -26.00 16.12
N VAL A 222 -6.27 -25.63 16.35
CA VAL A 222 -5.56 -25.95 17.60
C VAL A 222 -5.46 -24.76 18.55
N MET A 223 -5.57 -23.52 18.04
CA MET A 223 -5.58 -22.26 18.78
C MET A 223 -6.81 -21.41 18.41
N PRO A 224 -8.04 -21.85 18.64
CA PRO A 224 -9.25 -21.15 18.19
C PRO A 224 -9.49 -19.80 18.89
N TRP A 225 -8.67 -19.44 19.90
CA TRP A 225 -8.75 -18.19 20.62
C TRP A 225 -7.87 -17.08 20.04
N VAL A 226 -6.92 -17.40 19.14
CA VAL A 226 -6.04 -16.40 18.52
C VAL A 226 -6.58 -15.92 17.18
N THR A 227 -6.32 -14.66 16.85
CA THR A 227 -6.43 -14.16 15.47
C THR A 227 -5.19 -14.53 14.68
N VAL A 228 -5.32 -14.64 13.36
CA VAL A 228 -4.21 -14.88 12.45
C VAL A 228 -4.05 -13.69 11.51
N GLU A 229 -2.84 -13.21 11.39
CA GLU A 229 -2.43 -12.17 10.46
C GLU A 229 -1.21 -12.63 9.68
N PHE A 230 -1.18 -12.35 8.38
CA PHE A 230 -0.02 -12.56 7.50
C PHE A 230 0.52 -11.21 7.09
N ASN A 231 1.83 -11.05 7.09
CA ASN A 231 2.45 -9.81 6.62
C ASN A 231 2.04 -9.54 5.16
N TYR A 232 1.35 -8.42 4.95
CA TYR A 232 0.88 -7.98 3.64
C TYR A 232 1.59 -6.68 3.19
N ALA A 233 2.92 -6.72 3.09
CA ALA A 233 3.76 -5.61 2.62
C ALA A 233 3.62 -5.33 1.12
N ALA A 234 2.61 -5.89 0.46
CA ALA A 234 2.52 -6.01 -0.99
C ALA A 234 2.20 -4.73 -1.74
N VAL A 235 1.64 -3.71 -1.09
CA VAL A 235 1.09 -2.55 -1.81
C VAL A 235 2.13 -1.81 -2.63
N ILE A 236 3.35 -1.69 -2.13
CA ILE A 236 4.40 -0.87 -2.77
C ILE A 236 5.69 -1.66 -2.98
N GLY A 237 5.92 -2.73 -2.23
CA GLY A 237 7.18 -3.46 -2.20
C GLY A 237 7.23 -4.76 -2.99
N CYS A 238 6.09 -5.41 -3.23
CA CYS A 238 6.05 -6.68 -3.95
C CYS A 238 5.94 -6.52 -5.45
N ASP A 239 6.62 -7.42 -6.14
CA ASP A 239 6.52 -7.64 -7.58
C ASP A 239 6.01 -9.07 -7.88
N TRP A 240 6.13 -9.48 -9.13
CA TRP A 240 5.79 -10.83 -9.57
C TRP A 240 6.60 -11.92 -8.82
N LEU A 241 7.84 -11.61 -8.39
CA LEU A 241 8.69 -12.58 -7.69
C LEU A 241 8.16 -12.87 -6.30
N GLY A 242 7.86 -11.86 -5.50
CA GLY A 242 7.31 -12.02 -4.16
C GLY A 242 5.96 -12.72 -4.16
N GLY A 243 5.10 -12.41 -5.12
CA GLY A 243 3.83 -13.10 -5.35
C GLY A 243 2.79 -12.89 -4.25
N SER A 244 2.90 -11.81 -3.45
CA SER A 244 1.94 -11.50 -2.40
C SER A 244 0.66 -10.91 -3.00
N THR A 245 -0.42 -11.66 -2.96
CA THR A 245 -1.71 -11.29 -3.55
C THR A 245 -2.75 -10.93 -2.49
N GLU A 246 -3.85 -10.30 -2.90
CA GLU A 246 -5.02 -10.08 -2.04
C GLU A 246 -5.61 -11.40 -1.50
N GLY A 247 -5.34 -12.52 -2.16
CA GLY A 247 -5.69 -13.85 -1.66
C GLY A 247 -5.00 -14.20 -0.34
N ILE A 248 -3.76 -13.74 -0.13
CA ILE A 248 -3.06 -13.88 1.16
C ILE A 248 -3.72 -12.99 2.20
N ASN A 249 -3.99 -11.73 1.86
CA ASN A 249 -4.65 -10.78 2.75
C ASN A 249 -6.05 -11.26 3.20
N ALA A 250 -6.81 -11.91 2.30
CA ALA A 250 -8.13 -12.47 2.60
C ALA A 250 -8.10 -13.57 3.67
N GLU A 251 -6.95 -14.18 3.92
CA GLU A 251 -6.77 -15.16 4.99
C GLU A 251 -6.44 -14.52 6.35
N SER A 252 -6.10 -13.23 6.40
CA SER A 252 -5.87 -12.48 7.63
C SER A 252 -7.18 -12.06 8.32
N GLU A 253 -7.13 -11.84 9.64
CA GLU A 253 -8.27 -11.28 10.39
C GLU A 253 -8.47 -9.79 10.06
N PHE A 254 -7.39 -9.05 9.92
CA PHE A 254 -7.34 -7.67 9.42
C PHE A 254 -6.09 -7.49 8.54
N THR A 255 -6.09 -6.47 7.70
CA THR A 255 -4.95 -6.17 6.82
C THR A 255 -3.86 -5.47 7.60
N GLY A 256 -2.62 -5.95 7.50
CA GLY A 256 -1.43 -5.29 8.05
C GLY A 256 -0.18 -5.64 7.26
N GLY A 257 0.80 -4.77 7.27
CA GLY A 257 2.09 -5.02 6.62
C GLY A 257 3.01 -3.80 6.60
N ASP A 258 4.30 -4.07 6.42
CA ASP A 258 5.36 -3.07 6.40
C ASP A 258 5.23 -2.13 5.22
N LEU A 259 5.39 -0.84 5.49
CA LEU A 259 5.55 0.17 4.47
C LEU A 259 6.65 1.16 4.84
N TYR A 260 7.61 1.33 3.94
CA TYR A 260 8.69 2.29 4.03
C TYR A 260 8.64 3.20 2.81
N GLY A 261 7.93 4.32 2.90
CA GLY A 261 7.70 5.23 1.79
C GLY A 261 7.57 6.69 2.23
N ASP A 262 7.18 7.54 1.30
CA ASP A 262 6.78 8.91 1.59
C ASP A 262 5.34 8.96 2.14
N LEU A 263 4.91 10.11 2.62
CA LEU A 263 3.60 10.28 3.24
C LEU A 263 2.43 10.17 2.25
N TYR A 264 2.63 10.40 0.96
CA TYR A 264 1.58 10.17 -0.05
C TYR A 264 1.38 8.68 -0.32
N SER A 265 2.47 7.92 -0.35
CA SER A 265 2.43 6.45 -0.39
C SER A 265 1.78 5.87 0.86
N HIS A 266 2.05 6.48 2.03
CA HIS A 266 1.39 6.13 3.30
C HIS A 266 -0.13 6.38 3.23
N SER A 267 -0.55 7.57 2.78
CA SER A 267 -1.96 7.90 2.57
C SER A 267 -2.65 6.91 1.61
N PHE A 268 -1.99 6.59 0.49
CA PHE A 268 -2.47 5.57 -0.45
C PHE A 268 -2.65 4.21 0.24
N ALA A 269 -1.65 3.75 1.00
CA ALA A 269 -1.70 2.47 1.70
C ALA A 269 -2.83 2.43 2.74
N CYS A 270 -3.03 3.49 3.51
CA CYS A 270 -4.14 3.57 4.47
C CYS A 270 -5.50 3.45 3.78
N LYS A 271 -5.71 4.15 2.66
CA LYS A 271 -6.94 4.07 1.87
C LYS A 271 -7.16 2.67 1.28
N TYR A 272 -6.08 2.09 0.75
CA TYR A 272 -6.12 0.73 0.20
C TYR A 272 -6.40 -0.31 1.29
N TYR A 273 -5.67 -0.26 2.41
CA TYR A 273 -5.87 -1.19 3.54
C TYR A 273 -7.26 -1.06 4.14
N TYR A 274 -7.78 0.18 4.26
CA TYR A 274 -9.16 0.40 4.68
C TYR A 274 -10.17 -0.31 3.77
N GLY A 275 -9.93 -0.27 2.45
CA GLY A 275 -10.83 -0.87 1.45
C GLY A 275 -10.76 -2.40 1.36
N VAL A 276 -9.60 -3.01 1.66
CA VAL A 276 -9.40 -4.47 1.49
C VAL A 276 -9.35 -5.25 2.80
N THR A 277 -9.35 -4.57 3.95
CA THR A 277 -9.36 -5.25 5.25
C THR A 277 -10.70 -5.91 5.49
N LYS A 278 -10.65 -7.13 6.03
CA LYS A 278 -11.86 -7.86 6.42
C LYS A 278 -12.54 -7.25 7.65
N ASN A 279 -11.74 -6.76 8.59
CA ASN A 279 -12.21 -6.15 9.84
C ASN A 279 -11.39 -4.89 10.12
N GLN A 280 -12.04 -3.92 10.78
CA GLN A 280 -11.37 -2.70 11.24
C GLN A 280 -10.92 -2.84 12.71
N PRO A 281 -9.87 -2.14 13.13
CA PRO A 281 -9.00 -1.32 12.29
C PRO A 281 -8.01 -2.16 11.47
N PHE A 282 -7.64 -1.71 10.28
CA PHE A 282 -6.44 -2.19 9.59
C PHE A 282 -5.18 -1.79 10.37
N GLU A 283 -4.04 -2.42 10.09
CA GLU A 283 -2.76 -2.09 10.71
C GLU A 283 -1.78 -1.51 9.70
N TYR A 284 -1.21 -0.37 10.00
CA TYR A 284 -0.12 0.22 9.22
C TYR A 284 1.19 0.06 9.99
N MET A 285 2.14 -0.68 9.39
CA MET A 285 3.44 -0.94 9.99
C MET A 285 4.51 -0.03 9.40
N THR A 286 5.27 0.65 10.25
CA THR A 286 6.44 1.43 9.83
C THR A 286 7.52 1.41 10.92
N CYS A 287 8.79 1.57 10.55
CA CYS A 287 9.87 1.57 11.53
C CYS A 287 10.11 2.98 12.13
N ARG A 288 10.69 3.00 13.33
CA ARG A 288 11.18 4.24 13.94
C ARG A 288 12.49 4.73 13.30
N CYS A 289 13.21 3.85 12.60
CA CYS A 289 14.46 4.20 11.93
C CYS A 289 14.20 5.06 10.69
N ASP A 290 15.08 6.00 10.39
CA ASP A 290 15.05 6.76 9.16
C ASP A 290 15.90 6.00 8.13
N ARG A 291 15.26 5.73 7.19
CA ARG A 291 14.35 5.36 6.19
C ARG A 291 13.76 3.96 6.39
N THR A 292 14.60 3.00 6.81
CA THR A 292 14.25 1.58 7.00
C THR A 292 15.00 1.01 8.21
N LEU A 293 14.68 -0.20 8.64
CA LEU A 293 15.38 -0.91 9.70
C LEU A 293 16.89 -1.13 9.45
N ARG A 294 17.35 -0.95 8.21
CA ARG A 294 18.80 -1.00 7.88
C ARG A 294 19.58 0.14 8.52
N GLU A 295 18.92 1.24 8.84
CA GLU A 295 19.49 2.43 9.49
C GLU A 295 19.29 2.37 11.01
N HIS A 296 19.67 1.25 11.62
CA HIS A 296 19.38 0.86 13.00
C HIS A 296 19.57 1.97 14.06
N THR A 297 20.62 2.80 13.93
CA THR A 297 20.97 3.83 14.92
C THR A 297 20.38 5.21 14.63
N ILE A 298 19.74 5.40 13.48
CA ILE A 298 19.14 6.67 13.09
C ILE A 298 17.64 6.61 13.36
N THR A 299 17.16 7.48 14.24
CA THR A 299 15.70 7.61 14.50
C THR A 299 15.11 8.71 13.64
N LYS A 300 13.94 8.47 13.07
CA LYS A 300 13.15 9.48 12.33
C LYS A 300 13.02 10.78 13.13
N PRO A 301 12.97 11.95 12.46
CA PRO A 301 12.58 13.18 13.12
C PRO A 301 11.24 13.01 13.86
N GLN A 302 11.12 13.63 15.04
CA GLN A 302 9.91 13.48 15.87
C GLN A 302 8.64 13.86 15.12
N GLY A 303 8.66 14.97 14.36
CA GLY A 303 7.53 15.41 13.56
C GLY A 303 7.11 14.42 12.47
N LYS A 304 8.08 13.68 11.87
CA LYS A 304 7.76 12.64 10.90
C LYS A 304 7.03 11.46 11.56
N LEU A 305 7.54 10.98 12.70
CA LEU A 305 6.90 9.89 13.44
C LEU A 305 5.50 10.26 13.90
N GLU A 306 5.31 11.48 14.41
CA GLU A 306 3.99 12.00 14.79
C GLU A 306 3.05 12.09 13.59
N CYS A 307 3.54 12.60 12.45
CA CYS A 307 2.74 12.71 11.23
C CYS A 307 2.29 11.32 10.72
N GLU A 308 3.19 10.33 10.69
CA GLU A 308 2.85 8.95 10.29
C GLU A 308 1.76 8.34 11.20
N ILE A 309 1.87 8.52 12.51
CA ILE A 309 0.89 8.03 13.48
C ILE A 309 -0.46 8.76 13.32
N LEU A 310 -0.45 10.09 13.21
CA LEU A 310 -1.67 10.89 13.07
C LEU A 310 -2.35 10.70 11.71
N LEU A 311 -1.57 10.49 10.65
CA LEU A 311 -2.11 10.16 9.32
C LEU A 311 -2.82 8.81 9.33
N THR A 312 -2.23 7.80 10.00
CA THR A 312 -2.89 6.50 10.19
C THR A 312 -4.18 6.66 11.02
N ALA A 313 -4.14 7.47 12.09
CA ALA A 313 -5.31 7.77 12.92
C ALA A 313 -6.41 8.51 12.15
N ALA A 314 -6.06 9.45 11.26
CA ALA A 314 -6.99 10.11 10.35
C ALA A 314 -7.77 9.13 9.47
N HIS A 315 -7.16 8.00 9.13
CA HIS A 315 -7.77 6.92 8.35
C HIS A 315 -8.39 5.81 9.22
N HIS A 316 -8.51 6.03 10.54
CA HIS A 316 -9.02 5.09 11.54
C HIS A 316 -8.25 3.75 11.60
N GLY A 317 -6.98 3.76 11.20
CA GLY A 317 -6.06 2.61 11.27
C GLY A 317 -5.34 2.49 12.61
N ALA A 318 -4.82 1.30 12.90
CA ALA A 318 -3.89 1.07 13.99
C ALA A 318 -2.44 1.27 13.50
N SER A 319 -1.63 2.00 14.27
CA SER A 319 -0.21 2.18 13.97
C SER A 319 0.63 1.14 14.69
N LEU A 320 1.42 0.35 13.94
CA LEU A 320 2.46 -0.49 14.50
C LEU A 320 3.83 0.13 14.21
N ILE A 321 4.56 0.46 15.28
CA ILE A 321 5.90 1.02 15.17
C ILE A 321 6.93 -0.07 15.39
N ILE A 322 7.81 -0.27 14.40
CA ILE A 322 8.87 -1.27 14.45
C ILE A 322 10.14 -0.62 14.98
N ASP A 323 10.69 -1.17 16.06
CA ASP A 323 12.06 -0.92 16.54
C ASP A 323 12.95 -2.13 16.22
N ALA A 324 14.23 -2.02 16.46
CA ALA A 324 15.19 -3.12 16.38
C ALA A 324 15.95 -3.25 17.70
N ILE A 325 16.02 -4.48 18.23
CA ILE A 325 16.75 -4.76 19.46
C ILE A 325 18.26 -4.63 19.24
N ASP A 326 19.00 -4.18 20.26
CA ASP A 326 20.45 -4.32 20.24
C ASP A 326 20.87 -5.79 20.20
N PRO A 327 21.97 -6.15 19.51
CA PRO A 327 22.41 -7.54 19.45
C PRO A 327 22.59 -8.20 20.82
N ILE A 328 22.95 -7.44 21.85
CA ILE A 328 23.07 -7.96 23.22
C ILE A 328 21.73 -8.10 23.96
N GLY A 329 20.62 -7.69 23.35
CA GLY A 329 19.27 -7.86 23.91
C GLY A 329 18.71 -6.68 24.67
N THR A 330 19.34 -5.51 24.60
CA THR A 330 18.87 -4.28 25.28
C THR A 330 18.03 -3.41 24.34
N LEU A 331 17.18 -2.56 24.93
CA LEU A 331 16.39 -1.54 24.24
C LEU A 331 16.82 -0.14 24.67
N ASP A 332 16.75 0.82 23.76
CA ASP A 332 17.04 2.23 24.10
C ASP A 332 15.76 2.92 24.58
N SER A 333 15.64 3.13 25.89
CA SER A 333 14.46 3.77 26.49
C SER A 333 14.11 5.15 25.91
N ARG A 334 15.11 5.89 25.38
CA ARG A 334 14.89 7.20 24.75
C ARG A 334 14.07 7.07 23.46
N VAL A 335 14.23 5.96 22.71
CA VAL A 335 13.41 5.66 21.55
C VAL A 335 11.95 5.46 21.97
N TYR A 336 11.72 4.70 23.04
CA TYR A 336 10.38 4.42 23.56
C TYR A 336 9.72 5.66 24.17
N ASP A 337 10.46 6.57 24.77
CA ASP A 337 9.95 7.87 25.21
C ASP A 337 9.47 8.72 24.01
N ARG A 338 10.21 8.70 22.87
CA ARG A 338 9.83 9.41 21.64
C ARG A 338 8.58 8.79 20.98
N VAL A 339 8.51 7.47 20.90
CA VAL A 339 7.32 6.76 20.41
C VAL A 339 6.11 7.05 21.29
N GLY A 340 6.32 7.04 22.63
CA GLY A 340 5.28 7.37 23.60
C GLY A 340 4.76 8.80 23.47
N ALA A 341 5.64 9.78 23.23
CA ALA A 341 5.25 11.16 22.98
C ALA A 341 4.42 11.30 21.68
N ALA A 342 4.78 10.56 20.63
CA ALA A 342 4.02 10.56 19.39
C ALA A 342 2.63 9.92 19.56
N PHE A 343 2.53 8.79 20.25
CA PHE A 343 1.24 8.17 20.58
C PHE A 343 0.39 9.01 21.53
N GLU A 344 1.00 9.78 22.43
CA GLU A 344 0.25 10.69 23.30
C GLU A 344 -0.58 11.70 22.52
N ARG A 345 -0.10 12.14 21.36
CA ARG A 345 -0.85 13.02 20.47
C ARG A 345 -2.05 12.33 19.81
N GLN A 346 -2.01 11.01 19.61
CA GLN A 346 -3.12 10.24 19.04
C GLN A 346 -4.25 9.96 20.04
N ILE A 347 -3.91 9.74 21.32
CA ILE A 347 -4.84 9.29 22.38
C ILE A 347 -6.17 10.07 22.41
N PRO A 348 -6.19 11.42 22.33
CA PRO A 348 -7.45 12.18 22.36
C PRO A 348 -8.41 11.84 21.21
N TYR A 349 -7.91 11.32 20.11
CA TYR A 349 -8.68 11.02 18.90
C TYR A 349 -9.18 9.57 18.84
N GLU A 350 -8.61 8.65 19.63
CA GLU A 350 -8.99 7.23 19.64
C GLU A 350 -10.50 6.98 19.88
N PRO A 351 -11.23 7.77 20.70
CA PRO A 351 -12.69 7.60 20.86
C PRO A 351 -13.51 7.86 19.59
N TYR A 352 -12.91 8.40 18.55
CA TYR A 352 -13.55 8.72 17.28
C TYR A 352 -13.17 7.77 16.14
N MET A 353 -12.09 6.97 16.30
CA MET A 353 -11.51 6.15 15.24
C MET A 353 -12.30 4.85 14.93
N ASP A 354 -13.38 4.57 15.64
CA ASP A 354 -14.30 3.45 15.34
C ASP A 354 -15.64 3.93 14.77
N LYS A 355 -15.75 5.22 14.40
CA LYS A 355 -17.00 5.85 14.01
C LYS A 355 -17.08 6.16 12.53
N GLY A 356 -18.20 5.78 11.94
CA GLY A 356 -18.52 6.10 10.55
C GLY A 356 -17.76 5.29 9.53
N ASP A 357 -18.10 5.52 8.27
CA ASP A 357 -17.47 4.95 7.09
C ASP A 357 -16.67 6.02 6.35
N MET A 358 -15.55 5.63 5.74
CA MET A 358 -14.75 6.54 4.95
C MET A 358 -15.55 7.10 3.78
N TYR A 359 -15.74 8.42 3.78
CA TYR A 359 -16.39 9.15 2.70
C TYR A 359 -15.38 9.49 1.60
N ALA A 360 -15.77 9.32 0.35
CA ALA A 360 -14.99 9.73 -0.80
C ALA A 360 -15.90 10.19 -1.96
N GLU A 361 -15.52 11.28 -2.61
CA GLU A 361 -16.14 11.76 -3.84
C GLU A 361 -15.59 11.02 -5.06
N VAL A 362 -14.31 10.67 -4.99
CA VAL A 362 -13.55 10.02 -6.04
C VAL A 362 -12.93 8.74 -5.53
N VAL A 363 -12.91 7.71 -6.35
CA VAL A 363 -12.21 6.48 -6.03
C VAL A 363 -11.15 6.17 -7.08
N VAL A 364 -9.98 5.74 -6.62
CA VAL A 364 -8.90 5.26 -7.48
C VAL A 364 -8.96 3.74 -7.53
N TYR A 365 -9.03 3.19 -8.74
CA TYR A 365 -8.95 1.75 -8.95
C TYR A 365 -7.50 1.31 -9.05
N PHE A 366 -7.07 0.55 -8.09
CA PHE A 366 -5.77 -0.10 -8.04
C PHE A 366 -5.92 -1.60 -8.33
N ASP A 367 -5.43 -2.04 -9.49
CA ASP A 367 -5.37 -3.46 -9.80
C ASP A 367 -4.04 -4.05 -9.32
N SER A 368 -4.05 -4.68 -8.16
CA SER A 368 -2.85 -5.30 -7.57
C SER A 368 -2.21 -6.38 -8.47
N ARG A 369 -2.97 -6.98 -9.40
CA ARG A 369 -2.46 -7.99 -10.35
C ARG A 369 -1.48 -7.41 -11.36
N THR A 370 -1.53 -6.10 -11.61
CA THR A 370 -0.56 -5.43 -12.50
C THR A 370 0.87 -5.53 -11.98
N MET A 371 1.06 -5.71 -10.67
CA MET A 371 2.38 -5.92 -10.07
C MET A 371 3.01 -7.26 -10.47
N PHE A 372 2.21 -8.23 -10.92
CA PHE A 372 2.66 -9.56 -11.31
C PHE A 372 2.97 -9.67 -12.81
N SER A 373 3.47 -8.60 -13.41
CA SER A 373 3.90 -8.50 -14.80
C SER A 373 5.41 -8.34 -14.91
N GLU A 374 5.94 -8.40 -16.13
CA GLU A 374 7.38 -8.31 -16.44
C GLU A 374 8.08 -7.11 -15.79
N ASP A 375 7.42 -5.98 -15.72
CA ASP A 375 7.94 -4.72 -15.18
C ASP A 375 7.50 -4.43 -13.73
N GLY A 376 6.94 -5.41 -13.04
CA GLY A 376 6.50 -5.26 -11.64
C GLY A 376 5.48 -4.15 -11.41
N GLY A 377 4.82 -3.67 -12.47
CA GLY A 377 3.86 -2.57 -12.42
C GLY A 377 4.47 -1.19 -12.15
N ASP A 378 5.79 -1.04 -12.19
CA ASP A 378 6.48 0.20 -11.79
C ASP A 378 6.12 1.44 -12.64
N ARG A 379 5.74 1.28 -13.90
CA ARG A 379 5.33 2.40 -14.76
C ARG A 379 3.83 2.48 -15.01
N TYR A 380 3.03 1.65 -14.34
CA TYR A 380 1.63 1.49 -14.70
C TYR A 380 0.70 1.75 -13.53
N ASN A 381 -0.33 0.94 -13.40
CA ASN A 381 -1.43 1.17 -12.48
C ASN A 381 -0.97 1.49 -11.05
N LYS A 382 0.04 0.79 -10.50
CA LYS A 382 0.54 1.03 -9.12
C LYS A 382 1.02 2.47 -8.95
N THR A 383 2.01 2.89 -9.75
CA THR A 383 2.62 4.23 -9.60
C THR A 383 1.65 5.34 -9.99
N CYS A 384 0.84 5.09 -11.02
CA CYS A 384 -0.21 6.01 -11.44
C CYS A 384 -1.33 6.12 -10.40
N ALA A 385 -1.70 5.02 -9.72
CA ALA A 385 -2.71 5.05 -8.67
C ALA A 385 -2.23 5.84 -7.43
N ILE A 386 -0.98 5.64 -7.02
CA ILE A 386 -0.35 6.44 -5.94
C ILE A 386 -0.29 7.92 -6.35
N GLY A 387 0.13 8.20 -7.58
CA GLY A 387 0.16 9.54 -8.15
C GLY A 387 -1.24 10.18 -8.17
N ALA A 388 -2.27 9.47 -8.59
CA ALA A 388 -3.64 9.95 -8.58
C ALA A 388 -4.10 10.33 -7.16
N VAL A 389 -3.85 9.48 -6.16
CA VAL A 389 -4.16 9.80 -4.75
C VAL A 389 -3.41 11.06 -4.32
N ARG A 390 -2.12 11.18 -4.62
CA ARG A 390 -1.34 12.40 -4.33
C ARG A 390 -2.00 13.64 -4.94
N ARG A 391 -2.41 13.60 -6.22
CA ARG A 391 -3.06 14.74 -6.89
C ARG A 391 -4.40 15.10 -6.29
N LEU A 392 -5.17 14.10 -5.80
CA LEU A 392 -6.42 14.32 -5.09
C LEU A 392 -6.19 14.95 -3.71
N VAL A 393 -5.20 14.49 -2.97
CA VAL A 393 -4.77 15.09 -1.69
C VAL A 393 -4.37 16.57 -1.90
N GLU A 394 -3.54 16.88 -2.89
CA GLU A 394 -3.10 18.25 -3.23
C GLU A 394 -4.27 19.19 -3.58
N ARG A 395 -5.47 18.66 -3.84
CA ARG A 395 -6.70 19.40 -4.17
C ARG A 395 -7.76 19.31 -3.07
N HIS A 396 -7.45 18.69 -1.94
CA HIS A 396 -8.35 18.45 -0.82
C HIS A 396 -9.66 17.78 -1.29
N ILE A 397 -9.53 16.76 -2.14
CA ILE A 397 -10.64 15.93 -2.62
C ILE A 397 -10.65 14.64 -1.80
N PRO A 398 -11.70 14.39 -0.99
CA PRO A 398 -11.83 13.11 -0.30
C PRO A 398 -11.81 11.96 -1.29
N ALA A 399 -10.85 11.07 -1.14
CA ALA A 399 -10.63 9.95 -2.04
C ALA A 399 -10.44 8.64 -1.29
N SER A 400 -10.86 7.55 -1.92
CA SER A 400 -10.63 6.18 -1.47
C SER A 400 -9.91 5.38 -2.54
N VAL A 401 -9.48 4.16 -2.20
CA VAL A 401 -8.88 3.21 -3.13
C VAL A 401 -9.72 1.94 -3.12
N VAL A 402 -10.09 1.47 -4.30
CA VAL A 402 -10.72 0.16 -4.48
C VAL A 402 -9.80 -0.74 -5.29
N SER A 403 -9.94 -2.03 -5.06
CA SER A 403 -9.13 -3.05 -5.72
C SER A 403 -10.00 -4.15 -6.30
N ASN A 404 -9.36 -5.23 -6.73
CA ASN A 404 -10.01 -6.41 -7.27
C ASN A 404 -11.04 -6.96 -6.27
N GLY A 405 -12.20 -7.39 -6.76
CA GLY A 405 -13.30 -7.85 -5.89
C GLY A 405 -14.15 -6.75 -5.27
N SER A 406 -13.76 -5.48 -5.40
CA SER A 406 -14.47 -4.33 -4.81
C SER A 406 -15.22 -3.46 -5.84
N LEU A 407 -15.31 -3.91 -7.11
CA LEU A 407 -15.93 -3.13 -8.19
C LEU A 407 -17.46 -3.29 -8.29
N ASP A 408 -18.10 -4.03 -7.40
CA ASP A 408 -19.54 -4.30 -7.47
C ASP A 408 -20.40 -3.10 -7.05
N ASP A 409 -19.91 -2.24 -6.16
CA ASP A 409 -20.62 -1.06 -5.67
C ASP A 409 -19.79 0.22 -5.81
N LEU A 410 -19.75 0.73 -7.05
CA LEU A 410 -19.11 2.01 -7.38
C LEU A 410 -20.11 3.18 -7.40
N SER A 411 -21.42 2.93 -7.23
CA SER A 411 -22.47 3.92 -7.39
C SER A 411 -22.39 5.09 -6.42
N LYS A 412 -21.74 4.91 -5.28
CA LYS A 412 -21.54 5.94 -4.26
C LYS A 412 -20.46 6.98 -4.64
N TYR A 413 -19.65 6.72 -5.66
CA TYR A 413 -18.59 7.62 -6.10
C TYR A 413 -19.03 8.41 -7.33
N GLN A 414 -18.72 9.71 -7.35
CA GLN A 414 -18.98 10.57 -8.50
C GLN A 414 -18.06 10.26 -9.68
N MET A 415 -16.80 9.84 -9.38
CA MET A 415 -15.82 9.52 -10.39
C MET A 415 -14.95 8.33 -9.95
N VAL A 416 -14.68 7.45 -10.91
CA VAL A 416 -13.66 6.39 -10.80
C VAL A 416 -12.46 6.78 -11.65
N ILE A 417 -11.29 6.77 -11.05
CA ILE A 417 -10.00 6.93 -11.72
C ILE A 417 -9.38 5.55 -11.85
N ALA A 418 -9.23 5.06 -13.07
CA ALA A 418 -8.64 3.78 -13.38
C ALA A 418 -7.39 3.98 -14.26
N PRO A 419 -6.27 4.37 -13.64
CA PRO A 419 -5.10 4.84 -14.37
C PRO A 419 -4.32 3.68 -14.96
N SER A 420 -3.90 3.80 -16.22
CA SER A 420 -2.97 2.90 -16.89
C SER A 420 -3.30 1.41 -16.69
N LEU A 421 -4.58 1.05 -16.81
CA LEU A 421 -5.02 -0.35 -16.73
C LEU A 421 -4.52 -1.13 -17.94
N ARG A 422 -3.98 -2.33 -17.67
CA ARG A 422 -3.56 -3.24 -18.73
C ARG A 422 -4.62 -4.27 -19.09
N ASP A 423 -4.38 -5.00 -20.18
CA ASP A 423 -5.22 -6.12 -20.55
C ASP A 423 -5.26 -7.16 -19.42
N PHE A 424 -6.48 -7.52 -19.03
CA PHE A 424 -6.74 -8.48 -17.97
C PHE A 424 -7.10 -9.84 -18.57
N GLU A 425 -6.74 -10.86 -17.84
CA GLU A 425 -7.17 -12.21 -18.16
C GLU A 425 -8.57 -12.56 -17.61
N ASN A 426 -9.18 -11.66 -16.83
CA ASN A 426 -10.53 -11.81 -16.30
C ASN A 426 -11.43 -10.64 -16.68
N ASP A 427 -12.73 -10.76 -16.43
CA ASP A 427 -13.76 -9.81 -16.84
C ASP A 427 -14.11 -8.78 -15.76
N GLU A 428 -13.45 -8.78 -14.62
CA GLU A 428 -13.78 -7.89 -13.51
C GLU A 428 -13.75 -6.40 -13.90
N PRO A 429 -12.72 -5.89 -14.62
CA PRO A 429 -12.71 -4.49 -15.05
C PRO A 429 -13.84 -4.11 -16.01
N LEU A 430 -14.50 -5.09 -16.65
CA LEU A 430 -15.67 -4.82 -17.49
C LEU A 430 -16.87 -4.31 -16.66
N LYS A 431 -16.88 -4.48 -15.33
CA LYS A 431 -17.86 -3.87 -14.43
C LYS A 431 -17.83 -2.33 -14.50
N LEU A 432 -16.70 -1.73 -14.88
CA LEU A 432 -16.58 -0.29 -15.12
C LEU A 432 -17.54 0.18 -16.25
N ILE A 433 -17.83 -0.67 -17.21
CA ILE A 433 -18.78 -0.37 -18.30
C ILE A 433 -20.18 -0.14 -17.73
N ASP A 434 -20.63 -0.99 -16.82
CA ASP A 434 -21.94 -0.86 -16.18
C ASP A 434 -22.00 0.35 -15.23
N TYR A 435 -20.92 0.65 -14.53
CA TYR A 435 -20.82 1.87 -13.73
C TYR A 435 -21.06 3.13 -14.59
N VAL A 436 -20.39 3.24 -15.73
CA VAL A 436 -20.57 4.40 -16.64
C VAL A 436 -21.97 4.40 -17.25
N LYS A 437 -22.50 3.26 -17.69
CA LYS A 437 -23.87 3.18 -18.24
C LYS A 437 -24.92 3.70 -17.28
N ARG A 438 -24.72 3.53 -15.96
CA ARG A 438 -25.65 3.98 -14.90
C ARG A 438 -25.44 5.43 -14.46
N GLY A 439 -24.54 6.18 -15.07
CA GLY A 439 -24.35 7.62 -14.81
C GLY A 439 -23.01 7.99 -14.18
N GLY A 440 -22.14 7.03 -13.90
CA GLY A 440 -20.79 7.28 -13.33
C GLY A 440 -19.85 7.94 -14.33
N THR A 441 -18.85 8.66 -13.81
CA THR A 441 -17.75 9.22 -14.60
C THR A 441 -16.51 8.35 -14.43
N LEU A 442 -15.91 7.91 -15.52
CA LEU A 442 -14.69 7.10 -15.54
C LEU A 442 -13.56 7.85 -16.23
N TYR A 443 -12.41 7.92 -15.55
CA TYR A 443 -11.14 8.38 -16.14
C TYR A 443 -10.23 7.20 -16.41
N LEU A 444 -9.67 7.13 -17.61
CA LEU A 444 -8.69 6.18 -18.08
C LEU A 444 -7.44 6.92 -18.57
N SER A 445 -6.25 6.38 -18.35
CA SER A 445 -4.99 6.94 -18.88
C SER A 445 -4.10 5.89 -19.54
N GLY A 446 -3.17 6.35 -20.36
CA GLY A 446 -2.17 5.52 -21.02
C GLY A 446 -2.74 4.47 -21.98
N ALA A 447 -1.99 3.38 -22.16
CA ALA A 447 -2.42 2.24 -22.94
C ALA A 447 -3.39 1.37 -22.14
N SER A 448 -4.61 1.86 -21.93
CA SER A 448 -5.66 1.16 -21.18
C SER A 448 -6.07 -0.16 -21.81
N ASP A 449 -6.72 -1.03 -21.02
CA ASP A 449 -7.25 -2.33 -21.45
C ASP A 449 -7.99 -2.23 -22.79
N SER A 450 -7.58 -3.06 -23.75
CA SER A 450 -8.08 -3.02 -25.14
C SER A 450 -9.59 -3.24 -25.22
N ARG A 451 -10.18 -4.02 -24.31
CA ARG A 451 -11.62 -4.30 -24.27
C ARG A 451 -12.40 -3.05 -23.81
N LEU A 452 -11.85 -2.33 -22.81
CA LEU A 452 -12.45 -1.06 -22.37
C LEU A 452 -12.30 0.02 -23.44
N MET A 453 -11.13 0.11 -24.09
CA MET A 453 -10.91 1.06 -25.18
C MET A 453 -11.87 0.79 -26.35
N ASN A 454 -12.04 -0.47 -26.72
CA ASN A 454 -13.01 -0.85 -27.75
C ASN A 454 -14.46 -0.57 -27.31
N ALA A 455 -14.85 -0.96 -26.10
CA ALA A 455 -16.22 -0.80 -25.60
C ALA A 455 -16.63 0.67 -25.47
N PHE A 456 -15.73 1.51 -24.95
CA PHE A 456 -16.04 2.92 -24.69
C PHE A 456 -15.83 3.83 -25.90
N PHE A 457 -14.86 3.55 -26.75
CA PHE A 457 -14.41 4.48 -27.78
C PHE A 457 -14.40 3.90 -29.19
N ASP A 458 -14.73 2.63 -29.38
CA ASP A 458 -14.54 1.87 -30.64
C ASP A 458 -13.07 1.88 -31.10
N ALA A 459 -12.13 2.01 -30.15
CA ALA A 459 -10.74 2.33 -30.37
C ALA A 459 -9.82 1.13 -30.17
N ARG A 460 -8.69 1.15 -30.88
CA ARG A 460 -7.61 0.18 -30.71
C ARG A 460 -6.25 0.88 -30.62
N VAL A 461 -5.37 0.39 -29.79
CA VAL A 461 -3.96 0.77 -29.78
C VAL A 461 -3.27 0.12 -30.98
N VAL A 462 -2.65 0.93 -31.84
CA VAL A 462 -1.97 0.47 -33.06
C VAL A 462 -0.45 0.55 -32.95
N GLY A 463 0.06 1.14 -31.88
CA GLY A 463 1.49 1.30 -31.61
C GLY A 463 1.75 2.34 -30.55
N LYS A 464 2.99 2.79 -30.50
CA LYS A 464 3.42 3.94 -29.69
C LYS A 464 4.25 4.89 -30.54
N THR A 465 4.38 6.14 -30.11
CA THR A 465 5.23 7.12 -30.79
C THR A 465 6.66 6.57 -30.88
N TYR A 466 7.27 6.69 -32.07
CA TYR A 466 8.62 6.19 -32.41
C TYR A 466 8.83 4.67 -32.27
N GLY A 467 7.78 3.87 -32.20
CA GLY A 467 7.87 2.41 -32.18
C GLY A 467 8.60 1.85 -30.95
N ASP A 468 9.21 0.68 -31.12
CA ASP A 468 9.94 -0.01 -30.06
C ASP A 468 11.43 0.33 -30.03
N THR A 469 11.79 1.62 -30.02
CA THR A 469 13.19 2.00 -29.91
C THR A 469 13.77 1.54 -28.56
N LYS A 470 14.71 0.60 -28.61
CA LYS A 470 15.43 0.07 -27.44
C LYS A 470 16.60 0.97 -27.00
N ARG A 471 16.74 2.18 -27.58
CA ARG A 471 17.85 3.07 -27.25
C ARG A 471 17.59 3.73 -25.92
N ALA A 472 18.58 3.64 -25.03
CA ALA A 472 18.58 4.43 -23.80
C ALA A 472 18.51 5.92 -24.18
N PRO A 473 17.71 6.75 -23.46
CA PRO A 473 17.62 8.16 -23.74
C PRO A 473 18.98 8.83 -23.51
N VAL A 474 19.56 9.38 -24.56
CA VAL A 474 20.85 10.09 -24.49
C VAL A 474 20.63 11.52 -23.99
N GLN A 475 19.42 12.07 -24.12
CA GLN A 475 19.09 13.43 -23.66
C GLN A 475 17.83 13.42 -22.81
N GLN A 476 17.88 14.13 -21.70
CA GLN A 476 16.72 14.43 -20.87
C GLN A 476 15.94 15.58 -21.51
N GLY A 477 14.80 15.29 -22.12
CA GLY A 477 13.97 16.31 -22.75
C GLY A 477 12.61 15.78 -23.16
N ALA A 478 11.79 16.64 -23.72
CA ALA A 478 10.49 16.25 -24.25
C ALA A 478 10.68 15.27 -25.43
N ARG A 479 9.95 14.17 -25.39
CA ARG A 479 9.97 13.12 -26.43
C ARG A 479 8.76 13.19 -27.34
N VAL A 480 7.68 13.72 -26.82
CA VAL A 480 6.39 13.86 -27.51
C VAL A 480 5.59 14.93 -26.79
N TYR A 481 4.54 15.41 -27.43
CA TYR A 481 3.71 16.48 -26.87
C TYR A 481 2.22 16.11 -26.98
N ILE A 482 1.42 16.67 -26.07
CA ILE A 482 -0.03 16.78 -26.24
C ILE A 482 -0.35 18.18 -26.74
N SER A 483 -1.00 18.26 -27.90
CA SER A 483 -1.44 19.50 -28.52
C SER A 483 -2.94 19.69 -28.30
N PRO A 484 -3.34 20.60 -27.39
CA PRO A 484 -4.76 20.91 -27.17
C PRO A 484 -5.40 21.54 -28.43
N ASN A 485 -6.63 21.10 -28.73
CA ASN A 485 -7.47 21.72 -29.73
C ASN A 485 -8.09 23.02 -29.21
N ALA A 486 -8.59 23.88 -30.11
CA ALA A 486 -9.36 25.06 -29.72
C ALA A 486 -10.59 24.65 -28.86
N GLY A 487 -10.79 25.33 -27.75
CA GLY A 487 -11.85 25.03 -26.78
C GLY A 487 -11.46 24.00 -25.72
N ALA A 488 -10.17 23.72 -25.54
CA ALA A 488 -9.65 22.89 -24.46
C ALA A 488 -8.84 23.71 -23.42
N GLU A 489 -8.93 25.04 -23.47
CA GLU A 489 -8.17 25.96 -22.62
C GLU A 489 -8.60 25.87 -21.14
N ASP A 490 -9.83 25.49 -20.87
CA ASP A 490 -10.35 25.25 -19.51
C ASP A 490 -9.68 24.06 -18.81
N ILE A 491 -9.14 23.11 -19.59
CA ILE A 491 -8.43 21.94 -19.08
C ILE A 491 -6.90 22.12 -19.13
N PHE A 492 -6.39 22.60 -20.27
CA PHE A 492 -4.94 22.64 -20.52
C PHE A 492 -4.28 23.98 -20.13
N GLY A 493 -5.06 25.00 -19.73
CA GLY A 493 -4.55 26.27 -19.27
C GLY A 493 -3.74 27.00 -20.34
N GLU A 494 -2.47 27.23 -20.08
CA GLU A 494 -1.56 27.94 -20.97
C GLU A 494 -1.09 27.14 -22.20
N PHE A 495 -1.28 25.79 -22.17
CA PHE A 495 -0.86 24.93 -23.28
C PHE A 495 -1.85 25.01 -24.46
N ASN A 496 -1.30 25.03 -25.67
CA ASN A 496 -2.07 25.13 -26.91
C ASN A 496 -1.29 24.49 -28.07
N SER A 497 -1.81 24.56 -29.30
CA SER A 497 -1.18 23.97 -30.46
C SER A 497 0.19 24.56 -30.82
N ARG A 498 0.48 25.80 -30.42
CA ARG A 498 1.81 26.43 -30.62
C ARG A 498 2.81 26.08 -29.51
N TYR A 499 2.30 25.90 -28.29
CA TYR A 499 3.07 25.56 -27.10
C TYR A 499 2.43 24.35 -26.43
N PRO A 500 2.55 23.15 -27.03
CA PRO A 500 1.89 21.96 -26.51
C PRO A 500 2.56 21.44 -25.24
N LEU A 501 1.82 20.65 -24.47
CA LEU A 501 2.27 20.04 -23.21
C LEU A 501 3.40 19.03 -23.46
N PRO A 502 4.62 19.22 -22.93
CA PRO A 502 5.75 18.34 -23.18
C PRO A 502 5.72 17.07 -22.32
N LEU A 503 6.06 15.92 -22.90
CA LEU A 503 6.17 14.64 -22.22
C LEU A 503 7.58 14.07 -22.38
N THR A 504 8.09 13.39 -21.34
CA THR A 504 9.42 12.75 -21.34
C THR A 504 9.36 11.26 -21.67
N TYR A 505 8.18 10.73 -21.99
CA TYR A 505 7.92 9.34 -22.32
C TYR A 505 7.03 9.23 -23.56
N TYR A 506 6.96 8.04 -24.16
CA TYR A 506 6.21 7.80 -25.38
C TYR A 506 4.73 7.55 -25.11
N LEU A 507 3.87 8.02 -26.01
CA LEU A 507 2.43 7.84 -25.93
C LEU A 507 1.93 6.67 -26.77
N PRO A 508 0.85 6.00 -26.37
CA PRO A 508 0.14 5.07 -27.23
C PRO A 508 -0.45 5.82 -28.43
N LEU A 509 -0.37 5.20 -29.60
CA LEU A 509 -1.07 5.65 -30.80
C LEU A 509 -2.36 4.86 -30.93
N VAL A 510 -3.49 5.56 -31.05
CA VAL A 510 -4.82 4.97 -31.02
C VAL A 510 -5.58 5.36 -32.28
N GLU A 511 -6.22 4.39 -32.94
CA GLU A 511 -7.10 4.57 -34.08
C GLU A 511 -8.56 4.21 -33.74
N GLY A 512 -9.48 4.71 -34.56
CA GLY A 512 -10.92 4.41 -34.46
C GLY A 512 -11.65 5.20 -33.36
N MET A 513 -10.96 6.08 -32.64
CA MET A 513 -11.46 6.77 -31.46
C MET A 513 -12.74 7.59 -31.74
N THR A 514 -13.81 7.26 -31.03
CA THR A 514 -15.08 8.00 -31.05
C THR A 514 -15.20 8.85 -29.79
N GLY A 515 -15.75 10.07 -29.95
CA GLY A 515 -15.92 11.03 -28.84
C GLY A 515 -15.50 12.44 -29.24
N ASP A 516 -15.50 13.33 -28.26
CA ASP A 516 -15.05 14.72 -28.43
C ASP A 516 -13.53 14.78 -28.19
N ILE A 517 -12.77 14.84 -29.29
CA ILE A 517 -11.30 14.89 -29.25
C ILE A 517 -10.84 16.29 -28.91
N LYS A 518 -10.39 16.50 -27.68
CA LYS A 518 -9.95 17.80 -27.15
C LYS A 518 -8.45 18.06 -27.31
N ALA A 519 -7.64 17.00 -27.54
CA ALA A 519 -6.22 17.16 -27.84
C ALA A 519 -5.72 16.00 -28.71
N THR A 520 -4.63 16.26 -29.42
CA THR A 520 -3.95 15.27 -30.27
C THR A 520 -2.47 15.15 -29.92
N VAL A 521 -1.82 14.09 -30.39
CA VAL A 521 -0.38 13.89 -30.26
C VAL A 521 0.35 14.84 -31.20
N ALA A 522 1.39 15.53 -30.71
CA ALA A 522 2.31 16.27 -31.54
C ALA A 522 3.73 15.70 -31.43
N LEU A 523 4.40 15.59 -32.58
CA LEU A 523 5.75 15.06 -32.70
C LEU A 523 6.77 16.19 -32.68
N PRO A 524 8.00 15.98 -32.19
CA PRO A 524 9.10 16.92 -32.30
C PRO A 524 9.65 17.01 -33.72
N TYR A 525 10.53 17.99 -33.95
CA TYR A 525 11.22 18.22 -35.24
C TYR A 525 12.09 17.07 -35.70
N ALA A 526 12.70 16.39 -34.76
CA ALA A 526 13.56 15.25 -35.00
C ALA A 526 13.19 14.13 -34.05
N GLU A 527 13.52 12.89 -34.39
CA GLU A 527 13.37 11.75 -33.50
C GLU A 527 14.22 11.96 -32.25
N PRO A 528 13.65 11.89 -31.03
CA PRO A 528 14.34 12.25 -29.80
C PRO A 528 15.62 11.46 -29.51
N ASP A 529 15.73 10.24 -30.03
CA ASP A 529 16.87 9.34 -29.82
C ASP A 529 17.86 9.36 -31.01
N ASP A 530 17.65 10.24 -32.04
CA ASP A 530 18.59 10.42 -33.13
C ASP A 530 19.60 11.52 -32.78
N ASN A 531 20.81 11.11 -32.42
CA ASN A 531 21.91 12.02 -32.06
C ASN A 531 22.61 12.62 -33.27
N ALA A 532 22.29 12.20 -34.49
CA ALA A 532 22.88 12.74 -35.74
C ALA A 532 22.02 13.84 -36.37
N HIS A 533 20.70 13.78 -36.15
CA HIS A 533 19.74 14.72 -36.76
C HIS A 533 18.85 15.33 -35.67
N PHE A 534 19.27 16.44 -35.10
CA PHE A 534 18.56 17.13 -34.04
C PHE A 534 18.33 18.61 -34.38
N ALA A 535 17.21 19.15 -33.87
CA ALA A 535 16.85 20.55 -34.10
C ALA A 535 17.40 21.50 -33.03
N SER A 536 17.66 21.00 -31.83
CA SER A 536 18.22 21.78 -30.70
C SER A 536 19.19 20.92 -29.91
N ILE A 537 20.28 21.52 -29.41
CA ILE A 537 21.31 20.86 -28.62
C ILE A 537 20.82 20.44 -27.21
N HIS A 538 19.70 20.97 -26.74
CA HIS A 538 19.20 20.75 -25.38
C HIS A 538 17.79 20.18 -25.33
N SER A 539 17.05 20.15 -26.43
CA SER A 539 15.64 19.74 -26.42
C SER A 539 15.20 19.19 -27.78
N CYS A 540 14.04 18.57 -27.77
CA CYS A 540 13.33 18.13 -28.98
C CYS A 540 12.06 19.00 -29.12
N PRO A 541 12.15 20.21 -29.77
CA PRO A 541 11.03 21.15 -29.86
C PRO A 541 9.84 20.55 -30.62
N PRO A 542 8.59 20.98 -30.35
CA PRO A 542 7.41 20.49 -31.04
C PRO A 542 7.39 20.94 -32.50
N TRP A 543 6.91 20.07 -33.37
CA TRP A 543 6.84 20.35 -34.81
C TRP A 543 5.47 20.05 -35.41
N LYS A 544 5.10 18.78 -35.47
CA LYS A 544 3.95 18.33 -36.25
C LYS A 544 2.85 17.79 -35.35
N CYS A 545 1.70 18.46 -35.35
CA CYS A 545 0.47 17.87 -34.82
C CYS A 545 0.01 16.72 -35.69
N THR A 546 -0.39 15.63 -35.08
CA THR A 546 -0.95 14.44 -35.74
C THR A 546 -2.46 14.42 -35.59
N GLU A 547 -3.11 13.46 -36.25
CA GLU A 547 -4.54 13.19 -36.03
C GLU A 547 -4.79 12.18 -34.90
N PHE A 548 -3.74 11.60 -34.30
CA PHE A 548 -3.86 10.67 -33.21
C PHE A 548 -4.42 11.36 -31.96
N PRO A 549 -5.55 10.87 -31.41
CA PRO A 549 -6.14 11.45 -30.19
C PRO A 549 -5.17 11.35 -28.99
N ALA A 550 -5.20 12.36 -28.12
CA ALA A 550 -4.43 12.38 -26.89
C ALA A 550 -5.29 12.67 -25.66
N TYR A 551 -6.41 13.36 -25.82
CA TYR A 551 -7.41 13.58 -24.76
C TYR A 551 -8.80 13.58 -25.38
N VAL A 552 -9.66 12.69 -24.87
CA VAL A 552 -10.99 12.44 -25.43
C VAL A 552 -12.02 12.33 -24.31
N VAL A 553 -13.18 12.93 -24.52
CA VAL A 553 -14.35 12.83 -23.64
C VAL A 553 -15.52 12.25 -24.45
N ARG A 554 -16.19 11.23 -23.91
CA ARG A 554 -17.37 10.63 -24.54
C ARG A 554 -18.47 10.42 -23.51
N ASN A 555 -19.69 10.83 -23.87
CA ASN A 555 -20.87 10.40 -23.13
C ASN A 555 -21.19 8.94 -23.51
N PHE A 556 -21.45 8.09 -22.53
CA PHE A 556 -21.69 6.67 -22.72
C PHE A 556 -22.79 6.18 -21.76
N GLY A 557 -23.92 5.73 -22.29
CA GLY A 557 -25.11 5.47 -21.48
C GLY A 557 -25.62 6.74 -20.81
N GLN A 558 -25.76 6.74 -19.50
CA GLN A 558 -26.12 7.91 -18.69
C GLN A 558 -24.89 8.65 -18.13
N GLY A 559 -23.71 8.06 -18.26
CA GLY A 559 -22.47 8.58 -17.69
C GLY A 559 -21.49 9.10 -18.73
N ARG A 560 -20.25 9.16 -18.34
CA ARG A 560 -19.17 9.74 -19.13
C ARG A 560 -17.88 8.97 -18.93
N VAL A 561 -17.11 8.84 -20.02
CA VAL A 561 -15.76 8.31 -19.98
C VAL A 561 -14.78 9.34 -20.55
N ILE A 562 -13.64 9.45 -19.89
CA ILE A 562 -12.54 10.34 -20.23
C ILE A 562 -11.32 9.47 -20.44
N TRP A 563 -10.60 9.70 -21.54
CA TRP A 563 -9.34 9.03 -21.77
C TRP A 563 -8.24 10.06 -22.08
N CYS A 564 -7.09 9.87 -21.46
CA CYS A 564 -5.87 10.62 -21.73
C CYS A 564 -4.75 9.66 -22.16
N ALA A 565 -4.10 9.94 -23.29
CA ALA A 565 -2.96 9.14 -23.75
C ALA A 565 -1.77 9.17 -22.80
N ALA A 566 -1.64 10.27 -22.03
CA ALA A 566 -0.60 10.44 -21.01
C ALA A 566 -1.14 10.06 -19.62
N GLU A 567 -0.26 9.54 -18.80
CA GLU A 567 -0.47 9.35 -17.37
C GLU A 567 -0.18 10.67 -16.63
N LEU A 568 -1.13 11.63 -16.70
CA LEU A 568 -0.99 12.96 -16.08
C LEU A 568 -0.84 12.86 -14.55
N GLU A 569 -1.43 11.88 -13.94
CA GLU A 569 -1.37 11.58 -12.52
C GLU A 569 0.02 11.13 -12.05
N TYR A 570 0.81 10.50 -12.94
CA TYR A 570 2.14 9.98 -12.63
C TYR A 570 3.22 11.06 -12.56
N ASP A 571 3.16 12.05 -13.47
CA ASP A 571 4.19 13.07 -13.62
C ASP A 571 4.15 14.05 -12.43
N ASP A 572 5.28 14.30 -11.80
CA ASP A 572 5.39 15.13 -10.58
C ASP A 572 5.40 16.64 -10.88
N ARG A 573 5.52 17.05 -12.13
CA ARG A 573 5.50 18.46 -12.52
C ARG A 573 4.14 19.09 -12.21
N ARG A 574 4.16 20.30 -11.67
CA ARG A 574 2.95 21.02 -11.26
C ARG A 574 1.90 21.13 -12.36
N ALA A 575 2.32 21.45 -13.60
CA ALA A 575 1.40 21.61 -14.73
C ALA A 575 0.55 20.35 -14.99
N PHE A 576 1.12 19.17 -14.84
CA PHE A 576 0.40 17.90 -15.01
C PHE A 576 -0.63 17.69 -13.89
N GLY A 577 -0.23 17.98 -12.66
CA GLY A 577 -1.15 17.96 -11.53
C GLY A 577 -2.29 18.98 -11.67
N ASP A 578 -2.02 20.17 -12.22
CA ASP A 578 -3.05 21.19 -12.45
C ASP A 578 -4.04 20.73 -13.53
N ILE A 579 -3.56 20.16 -14.64
CA ILE A 579 -4.43 19.61 -15.70
C ILE A 579 -5.24 18.44 -15.16
N PHE A 580 -4.62 17.46 -14.50
CA PHE A 580 -5.32 16.30 -13.91
C PHE A 580 -6.39 16.74 -12.89
N GLY A 581 -6.01 17.65 -11.99
CA GLY A 581 -6.94 18.24 -11.01
C GLY A 581 -8.09 18.98 -11.66
N GLY A 582 -7.82 19.74 -12.74
CA GLY A 582 -8.84 20.40 -13.54
C GLY A 582 -9.84 19.43 -14.17
N ILE A 583 -9.33 18.33 -14.73
CA ILE A 583 -10.17 17.24 -15.25
C ILE A 583 -11.11 16.69 -14.15
N VAL A 584 -10.57 16.36 -12.98
CA VAL A 584 -11.37 15.82 -11.88
C VAL A 584 -12.42 16.84 -11.42
N LEU A 585 -12.00 18.06 -11.11
CA LEU A 585 -12.88 19.11 -10.59
C LEU A 585 -13.99 19.54 -11.58
N SER A 586 -13.76 19.38 -12.88
CA SER A 586 -14.81 19.64 -13.90
C SER A 586 -15.93 18.60 -13.92
N HIS A 587 -15.73 17.46 -13.23
CA HIS A 587 -16.65 16.31 -13.30
C HIS A 587 -17.19 15.87 -11.95
N ILE A 588 -16.81 16.53 -10.85
CA ILE A 588 -17.33 16.27 -9.51
C ILE A 588 -17.91 17.53 -8.88
N THR A 589 -18.72 17.31 -7.86
CA THR A 589 -19.21 18.39 -6.99
C THR A 589 -18.71 18.13 -5.57
N LYS A 590 -17.78 18.94 -5.09
CA LYS A 590 -17.26 18.81 -3.73
C LYS A 590 -18.37 19.04 -2.69
N LYS A 591 -18.52 18.09 -1.76
CA LYS A 591 -19.32 18.25 -0.55
C LYS A 591 -18.52 18.97 0.53
N TYR A 592 -17.23 18.62 0.65
CA TYR A 592 -16.26 19.22 1.57
C TYR A 592 -15.29 20.09 0.78
N ASP A 593 -15.23 21.36 1.08
CA ASP A 593 -14.32 22.31 0.43
C ASP A 593 -13.42 22.95 1.46
N VAL A 594 -12.12 22.74 1.32
CA VAL A 594 -11.07 23.20 2.22
C VAL A 594 -10.14 24.12 1.45
N THR A 595 -9.80 25.25 2.04
CA THR A 595 -8.83 26.20 1.48
C THR A 595 -7.54 26.13 2.28
N ALA A 596 -6.57 25.37 1.76
CA ALA A 596 -5.30 25.12 2.44
C ALA A 596 -4.15 24.95 1.42
N GLY A 597 -2.92 24.80 1.92
CA GLY A 597 -1.77 24.41 1.11
C GLY A 597 -1.91 22.96 0.58
N PRO A 598 -1.23 22.62 -0.53
CA PRO A 598 -1.39 21.31 -1.18
C PRO A 598 -0.88 20.14 -0.35
N SER A 599 -0.12 20.40 0.72
CA SER A 599 0.34 19.35 1.64
C SER A 599 -0.71 18.92 2.67
N ILE A 600 -1.84 19.62 2.76
CA ILE A 600 -2.89 19.29 3.73
C ILE A 600 -3.80 18.23 3.16
N GLU A 601 -3.78 17.06 3.74
CA GLU A 601 -4.73 16.00 3.40
C GLU A 601 -6.04 16.17 4.14
N LEU A 602 -7.15 16.00 3.42
CA LEU A 602 -8.51 15.96 3.93
C LEU A 602 -9.00 14.51 3.93
N VAL A 603 -9.28 13.97 5.11
CA VAL A 603 -9.91 12.65 5.31
C VAL A 603 -11.26 12.84 6.00
N VAL A 604 -12.29 12.16 5.52
CA VAL A 604 -13.64 12.31 6.04
C VAL A 604 -14.25 10.94 6.35
N PHE A 605 -14.91 10.85 7.50
CA PHE A 605 -15.76 9.71 7.87
C PHE A 605 -17.18 10.21 8.16
N GLU A 606 -18.17 9.46 7.70
CA GLU A 606 -19.60 9.80 7.90
C GLU A 606 -20.35 8.67 8.56
N SER A 607 -21.22 9.01 9.48
CA SER A 607 -22.20 8.13 10.09
C SER A 607 -23.57 8.82 10.19
N GLU A 608 -24.58 8.10 10.63
CA GLU A 608 -25.89 8.70 10.92
C GLU A 608 -25.76 9.73 12.04
N GLY A 609 -26.04 11.01 11.73
CA GLY A 609 -26.02 12.11 12.68
C GLY A 609 -24.66 12.77 12.94
N GLU A 610 -23.55 12.29 12.35
CA GLU A 610 -22.27 12.97 12.50
C GLU A 610 -21.32 12.78 11.30
N SER A 611 -20.44 13.77 11.11
CA SER A 611 -19.29 13.68 10.22
C SER A 611 -18.01 14.00 10.97
N LEU A 612 -16.96 13.23 10.72
CA LEU A 612 -15.61 13.48 11.23
C LEU A 612 -14.74 13.99 10.08
N ILE A 613 -14.05 15.10 10.28
CA ILE A 613 -13.13 15.71 9.31
C ILE A 613 -11.75 15.71 9.94
N SER A 614 -10.80 15.05 9.30
CA SER A 614 -9.40 15.09 9.68
C SER A 614 -8.59 15.86 8.63
N LEU A 615 -7.77 16.79 9.11
CA LEU A 615 -6.78 17.52 8.32
C LEU A 615 -5.39 17.12 8.81
N CYS A 616 -4.52 16.71 7.90
CA CYS A 616 -3.15 16.29 8.22
C CYS A 616 -2.15 16.98 7.30
N ASP A 617 -1.15 17.69 7.86
CA ASP A 617 -0.07 18.27 7.07
C ASP A 617 1.02 17.23 6.82
N LEU A 618 1.23 16.90 5.57
CA LEU A 618 2.18 15.90 5.12
C LEU A 618 3.63 16.42 5.00
N THR A 619 3.92 17.64 5.44
CA THR A 619 5.29 18.19 5.39
C THR A 619 6.14 17.84 6.61
N TYR A 620 5.53 17.48 7.73
CA TYR A 620 6.18 17.22 9.04
C TYR A 620 7.28 18.23 9.41
N ASP A 621 7.09 19.51 9.05
CA ASP A 621 8.03 20.58 9.34
C ASP A 621 8.16 20.78 10.86
N GLU A 622 9.41 20.87 11.36
CA GLU A 622 9.69 21.19 12.76
C GLU A 622 9.28 22.62 13.14
N TYR A 623 9.24 23.52 12.17
CA TYR A 623 8.81 24.92 12.33
C TYR A 623 7.31 25.08 12.05
N LYS A 624 6.49 24.36 12.79
CA LYS A 624 5.03 24.38 12.61
C LYS A 624 4.46 25.79 12.78
N ARG A 625 3.82 26.31 11.76
CA ARG A 625 3.04 27.54 11.81
C ARG A 625 1.57 27.20 11.87
N SER A 626 0.87 27.74 12.86
CA SER A 626 -0.58 27.65 12.86
C SER A 626 -1.13 28.49 11.69
N LEU A 627 -1.96 27.88 10.87
CA LEU A 627 -2.68 28.49 9.75
C LEU A 627 -4.18 28.40 10.04
N ASP A 628 -4.91 29.46 9.73
CA ASP A 628 -6.36 29.43 9.75
C ASP A 628 -6.89 28.77 8.48
N ILE A 629 -7.55 27.64 8.61
CA ILE A 629 -8.06 26.82 7.51
C ILE A 629 -9.57 27.04 7.38
N PRO A 630 -10.04 27.72 6.33
CA PRO A 630 -11.46 27.83 6.01
C PRO A 630 -12.01 26.49 5.48
N ILE A 631 -13.14 26.08 6.00
CA ILE A 631 -13.84 24.84 5.62
C ILE A 631 -15.29 25.17 5.28
N LYS A 632 -15.77 24.62 4.18
CA LYS A 632 -17.19 24.65 3.78
C LYS A 632 -17.71 23.24 3.58
N VAL A 633 -18.91 22.96 4.07
CA VAL A 633 -19.53 21.64 3.94
C VAL A 633 -20.98 21.84 3.44
N LYS A 634 -21.32 21.18 2.34
CA LYS A 634 -22.72 21.14 1.86
C LYS A 634 -23.50 20.15 2.71
N CYS A 635 -24.31 20.65 3.61
CA CYS A 635 -25.09 19.83 4.56
C CYS A 635 -26.30 20.56 5.09
N GLN A 636 -27.16 19.84 5.81
CA GLN A 636 -28.17 20.45 6.68
C GLN A 636 -27.50 21.21 7.82
N ARG A 637 -28.23 22.13 8.45
CA ARG A 637 -27.68 22.90 9.56
C ARG A 637 -27.32 21.95 10.72
N PRO A 638 -26.05 21.88 11.12
CA PRO A 638 -25.65 21.05 12.26
C PRO A 638 -26.10 21.65 13.58
N SER A 639 -26.18 20.83 14.60
CA SER A 639 -26.39 21.22 15.99
C SER A 639 -25.13 21.78 16.63
N ALA A 640 -23.97 21.23 16.27
CA ALA A 640 -22.66 21.68 16.75
C ALA A 640 -21.53 21.31 15.79
N VAL A 641 -20.43 22.09 15.89
CA VAL A 641 -19.10 21.74 15.35
C VAL A 641 -18.13 21.77 16.53
N ARG A 642 -17.34 20.70 16.70
CA ARG A 642 -16.42 20.56 17.82
C ARG A 642 -15.02 20.13 17.40
N ASP A 643 -14.03 20.57 18.15
CA ASP A 643 -12.67 20.01 18.12
C ASP A 643 -12.65 18.65 18.83
N CYS A 644 -12.15 17.61 18.18
CA CYS A 644 -12.05 16.29 18.83
C CYS A 644 -10.91 16.21 19.86
N LEU A 645 -9.98 17.17 19.87
CA LEU A 645 -8.88 17.20 20.83
C LEU A 645 -9.39 17.38 22.26
N ASP A 646 -10.33 18.30 22.47
CA ASP A 646 -10.80 18.70 23.81
C ASP A 646 -12.31 18.89 23.90
N GLY A 647 -13.05 18.65 22.83
CA GLY A 647 -14.50 18.82 22.76
C GLY A 647 -14.95 20.27 22.65
N SER A 648 -14.05 21.24 22.50
CA SER A 648 -14.38 22.66 22.44
C SER A 648 -15.27 22.98 21.23
N PRO A 649 -16.28 23.87 21.40
CA PRO A 649 -17.15 24.25 20.30
C PRO A 649 -16.42 25.19 19.33
N ILE A 650 -16.66 24.98 18.05
CA ILE A 650 -16.15 25.81 16.96
C ILE A 650 -17.31 26.67 16.45
N PRO A 651 -17.16 28.02 16.44
CA PRO A 651 -18.15 28.92 15.84
C PRO A 651 -18.31 28.64 14.35
N PHE A 652 -19.55 28.65 13.87
CA PHE A 652 -19.87 28.43 12.47
C PHE A 652 -21.05 29.28 11.97
N ASP A 653 -21.07 29.50 10.68
CA ASP A 653 -22.20 30.06 9.95
C ASP A 653 -22.85 28.99 9.07
N HIS A 654 -24.16 29.15 8.78
CA HIS A 654 -24.89 28.27 7.88
C HIS A 654 -25.95 29.03 7.11
N ASP A 655 -25.83 29.04 5.79
CA ASP A 655 -26.71 29.82 4.87
C ASP A 655 -28.00 29.11 4.45
N GLY A 656 -28.30 27.95 5.05
CA GLY A 656 -29.42 27.09 4.70
C GLY A 656 -29.03 25.88 3.82
N LYS A 657 -27.81 25.88 3.25
CA LYS A 657 -27.29 24.82 2.40
C LYS A 657 -25.84 24.48 2.70
N THR A 658 -25.07 25.43 3.15
CA THR A 658 -23.62 25.32 3.36
C THR A 658 -23.25 25.77 4.75
N LEU A 659 -22.58 24.90 5.48
CA LEU A 659 -21.87 25.17 6.71
C LEU A 659 -20.52 25.81 6.38
N SER A 660 -20.14 26.89 7.10
CA SER A 660 -18.85 27.55 6.94
C SER A 660 -18.24 27.84 8.29
N PHE A 661 -16.98 27.51 8.46
CA PHE A 661 -16.19 27.78 9.67
C PHE A 661 -14.69 27.81 9.34
N THR A 662 -13.90 28.30 10.30
CA THR A 662 -12.43 28.38 10.17
C THR A 662 -11.80 27.77 11.42
N VAL A 663 -10.73 27.01 11.25
CA VAL A 663 -10.04 26.37 12.36
C VAL A 663 -8.53 26.67 12.31
N PRO A 664 -7.90 26.98 13.45
CA PRO A 664 -6.44 27.01 13.53
C PRO A 664 -5.88 25.59 13.46
N MET A 665 -4.91 25.38 12.60
CA MET A 665 -4.22 24.11 12.43
C MET A 665 -2.71 24.33 12.36
N ALA A 666 -1.95 23.57 13.12
CA ALA A 666 -0.50 23.51 13.01
C ALA A 666 -0.04 22.36 12.09
N ASP A 667 -0.44 21.15 12.40
CA ASP A 667 -0.03 19.94 11.67
C ASP A 667 -1.14 18.88 11.58
N PHE A 668 -2.03 18.82 12.56
CA PHE A 668 -3.15 17.90 12.63
C PHE A 668 -4.36 18.51 13.31
N LYS A 669 -5.54 18.20 12.76
CA LYS A 669 -6.82 18.59 13.35
C LYS A 669 -7.87 17.53 13.01
N MET A 670 -8.61 17.07 14.02
CA MET A 670 -9.81 16.25 13.83
C MET A 670 -11.01 16.98 14.39
N LEU A 671 -12.06 17.07 13.61
CA LEU A 671 -13.27 17.84 13.89
C LEU A 671 -14.48 16.95 13.79
N ARG A 672 -15.48 17.22 14.63
CA ARG A 672 -16.78 16.54 14.62
C ARG A 672 -17.89 17.54 14.30
N ILE A 673 -18.70 17.23 13.29
CA ILE A 673 -19.93 17.94 12.95
C ILE A 673 -21.10 17.07 13.42
N GLU A 674 -21.95 17.61 14.28
CA GLU A 674 -23.13 16.92 14.84
C GLU A 674 -24.39 17.47 14.18
N TYR A 675 -25.20 16.60 13.59
CA TYR A 675 -26.44 16.96 12.90
C TYR A 675 -27.70 16.82 13.75
#